data_bd6169a410e52b0e1573110909481d72
#
_entry.id   bd6169a410e52b0e1573110909481d72
#
_cell.length_a   1.000
_cell.length_b   1.000
_cell.length_c   1.000
_cell.angle_alpha   90.00
_cell.angle_beta   90.00
_cell.angle_gamma   90.00
#
_symmetry.space_group_name_H-M   'P 1'
#
loop_
_entity.id
_entity.type
_entity.pdbx_description
1 polymer ?
#
loop_
_entity_poly.entity_id
_entity_poly.type
_entity_poly.pdbx_seq_one_letter_code
_entity_poly.pdbx_strand_id
1 'polypeptide(L)'
;MSEDINKSSAANYSADSIQVLEGLEAVRKRPAMYIGDISEKGLHHLVYEVVDNSIDEAMAGFCTHINVTINPGNSITVQDNGRGIPVDMHEKEGRSALEVVMTVLHAGGKFNKDSYKVSGGLHGVGVSCVNALSKHMKTEVFRDGKHYVQNYSCGKPLEAVHCVGDTDIRGTKQTFQPDDSIFTVSEYQYQILATRLRELAYLNAGITITLTDMREADENGNYKSETFYSTEGLKEFVRYIDSSRTPLISDVIYLNTEKNNIPIEVAIIYNTGYSENVHTYVNNINTIEGGTHLAGFRRALTRTLKKYADDTKALEKAKVEISGEDFREGLTAIVSVKVAEPQFEGQTKTKLGNSEVTGAVDQAVGEALAYYLEEHPKEAKMVVDKVILAATARIAARKARESVQRKSPMSGCGMPGKLADCSDKDPANCELFLVEGDSAGGSAKQGRKNKFQAILPLRGKILNVEKVMWHKAFESDEVNNIIQAIGVRFGLDPEDSKKANIEKLRYHKIIMMADADVDGAHIGTLIMTLFYRYMPEVIEGGHLYKAMPPLYLCSKGKVKKYCYDDKEKDAFVQEYAGGNEKEINIQRYKGLGEMNPEQLWDTTMNPETRTLKQVTIRDAQEADYIFSMLMGDDVGPRREFIEKNATYANIDA
;
A
#
# COMPACT_ATOMS: atom_id res chain seq x y z
N MET A 1 -9.03 14.10 39.19
CA MET A 1 -7.85 14.22 38.31
C MET A 1 -8.15 14.85 36.93
N SER A 2 -9.30 15.44 36.71
CA SER A 2 -9.68 16.12 35.45
C SER A 2 -9.65 17.66 35.52
N GLU A 3 -9.33 18.24 36.66
CA GLU A 3 -9.23 19.70 36.83
C GLU A 3 -7.80 20.27 36.79
N ASP A 4 -6.79 19.41 36.89
CA ASP A 4 -5.39 19.88 36.92
C ASP A 4 -4.74 19.97 35.54
N ILE A 5 -5.34 19.37 34.49
CA ILE A 5 -4.80 19.46 33.11
C ILE A 5 -5.12 20.81 32.47
N ASN A 6 -6.18 21.49 32.91
CA ASN A 6 -6.59 22.79 32.35
C ASN A 6 -5.93 24.01 33.00
N LYS A 7 -5.12 23.85 34.07
CA LYS A 7 -4.45 24.97 34.72
C LYS A 7 -3.00 25.19 34.31
N SER A 8 -2.38 24.23 33.57
CA SER A 8 -0.99 24.40 33.12
C SER A 8 -0.86 24.97 31.69
N SER A 9 -1.94 25.12 30.94
CA SER A 9 -1.91 25.64 29.56
C SER A 9 -2.29 27.13 29.42
N ALA A 10 -2.52 27.85 30.50
CA ALA A 10 -2.66 29.29 30.47
C ALA A 10 -1.30 30.03 30.65
N ALA A 11 -0.20 29.38 30.30
CA ALA A 11 1.10 30.03 30.17
C ALA A 11 1.06 30.99 28.98
N ASN A 12 1.11 32.27 29.27
CA ASN A 12 1.23 33.44 28.40
C ASN A 12 1.55 33.13 26.92
N TYR A 13 0.53 33.07 26.09
CA TYR A 13 0.72 33.13 24.65
C TYR A 13 1.10 34.58 24.30
N SER A 14 2.40 34.84 24.25
CA SER A 14 3.01 36.14 23.94
C SER A 14 3.82 36.01 22.64
N ALA A 15 4.26 37.13 22.10
CA ALA A 15 5.14 37.14 20.93
C ALA A 15 6.41 36.28 21.14
N ASP A 16 6.91 36.17 22.35
CA ASP A 16 8.07 35.35 22.71
C ASP A 16 7.79 33.83 22.65
N SER A 17 6.51 33.43 22.64
CA SER A 17 6.12 32.02 22.46
C SER A 17 6.09 31.59 21.00
N ILE A 18 6.21 32.53 20.06
CA ILE A 18 6.25 32.25 18.61
C ILE A 18 7.69 31.90 18.22
N GLN A 19 7.94 30.63 17.95
CA GLN A 19 9.23 30.14 17.44
C GLN A 19 9.26 30.19 15.93
N VAL A 20 10.20 30.91 15.36
CA VAL A 20 10.51 30.85 13.92
C VAL A 20 11.57 29.76 13.73
N LEU A 21 11.23 28.74 12.95
CA LEU A 21 12.15 27.66 12.60
C LEU A 21 12.72 27.97 11.22
N GLU A 22 14.02 28.06 11.10
CA GLU A 22 14.70 28.36 9.84
C GLU A 22 15.29 27.08 9.22
N GLY A 23 15.20 26.99 7.89
CA GLY A 23 15.87 25.97 7.10
C GLY A 23 15.53 24.53 7.51
N LEU A 24 16.56 23.69 7.63
CA LEU A 24 16.42 22.25 7.89
C LEU A 24 16.01 21.91 9.34
N GLU A 25 16.06 22.85 10.27
CA GLU A 25 15.57 22.63 11.64
C GLU A 25 14.06 22.41 11.67
N ALA A 26 13.32 23.08 10.77
CA ALA A 26 11.88 22.87 10.61
C ALA A 26 11.57 21.43 10.20
N VAL A 27 12.37 20.85 9.29
CA VAL A 27 12.24 19.47 8.83
C VAL A 27 12.45 18.49 9.99
N ARG A 28 13.51 18.67 10.76
CA ARG A 28 13.82 17.81 11.92
C ARG A 28 12.75 17.88 13.01
N LYS A 29 12.17 19.06 13.24
CA LYS A 29 11.14 19.27 14.28
C LYS A 29 9.76 18.74 13.87
N ARG A 30 9.45 18.74 12.56
CA ARG A 30 8.17 18.29 12.00
C ARG A 30 8.37 17.40 10.76
N PRO A 31 9.07 16.25 10.88
CA PRO A 31 9.44 15.43 9.74
C PRO A 31 8.23 14.93 8.95
N ALA A 32 7.14 14.57 9.63
CA ALA A 32 5.92 14.09 8.99
C ALA A 32 5.28 15.09 8.00
N MET A 33 5.52 16.39 8.13
CA MET A 33 5.06 17.39 7.15
C MET A 33 5.76 17.26 5.79
N TYR A 34 6.98 16.70 5.76
CA TYR A 34 7.81 16.59 4.56
C TYR A 34 7.85 15.19 3.96
N ILE A 35 7.82 14.15 4.81
CA ILE A 35 7.94 12.74 4.39
C ILE A 35 6.70 11.90 4.68
N GLY A 36 5.61 12.53 5.18
CA GLY A 36 4.32 11.88 5.42
C GLY A 36 4.19 11.24 6.81
N ASP A 37 5.17 10.45 7.23
CA ASP A 37 5.22 9.86 8.58
C ASP A 37 6.67 9.60 9.04
N ILE A 38 6.87 9.07 10.24
CA ILE A 38 8.17 8.69 10.79
C ILE A 38 8.29 7.18 11.07
N SER A 39 7.36 6.41 10.52
CA SER A 39 7.35 4.94 10.60
C SER A 39 8.09 4.31 9.41
N GLU A 40 7.85 3.05 9.15
CA GLU A 40 8.41 2.28 8.03
C GLU A 40 8.22 3.00 6.68
N LYS A 41 7.03 3.60 6.45
CA LYS A 41 6.73 4.32 5.20
C LYS A 41 7.61 5.56 5.03
N GLY A 42 7.73 6.39 6.06
CA GLY A 42 8.59 7.57 6.03
C GLY A 42 10.08 7.24 5.91
N LEU A 43 10.52 6.13 6.55
CA LEU A 43 11.89 5.65 6.42
C LEU A 43 12.24 5.29 4.97
N HIS A 44 11.38 4.50 4.29
CA HIS A 44 11.59 4.12 2.90
C HIS A 44 11.43 5.30 1.94
N HIS A 45 10.61 6.30 2.29
CA HIS A 45 10.46 7.52 1.49
C HIS A 45 11.77 8.29 1.30
N LEU A 46 12.69 8.24 2.27
CA LEU A 46 14.03 8.84 2.10
C LEU A 46 14.78 8.24 0.90
N VAL A 47 14.67 6.93 0.70
CA VAL A 47 15.29 6.26 -0.45
C VAL A 47 14.63 6.70 -1.75
N TYR A 48 13.29 6.81 -1.75
CA TYR A 48 12.54 7.24 -2.93
C TYR A 48 12.92 8.65 -3.36
N GLU A 49 13.09 9.59 -2.45
CA GLU A 49 13.49 10.96 -2.77
C GLU A 49 14.89 11.02 -3.45
N VAL A 50 15.82 10.15 -3.05
CA VAL A 50 17.15 10.10 -3.68
C VAL A 50 17.09 9.40 -5.03
N VAL A 51 16.38 8.26 -5.13
CA VAL A 51 16.22 7.51 -6.39
C VAL A 51 15.46 8.34 -7.42
N ASP A 52 14.40 9.06 -7.02
CA ASP A 52 13.61 9.91 -7.92
C ASP A 52 14.48 11.02 -8.55
N ASN A 53 15.55 11.49 -7.88
CA ASN A 53 16.50 12.41 -8.49
C ASN A 53 17.30 11.76 -9.63
N SER A 54 17.70 10.49 -9.44
CA SER A 54 18.38 9.72 -10.50
C SER A 54 17.43 9.39 -11.66
N ILE A 55 16.15 9.14 -11.37
CA ILE A 55 15.10 8.94 -12.38
C ILE A 55 14.84 10.25 -13.16
N ASP A 56 14.85 11.41 -12.51
CA ASP A 56 14.73 12.69 -13.20
C ASP A 56 15.89 12.93 -14.17
N GLU A 57 17.12 12.52 -13.82
CA GLU A 57 18.27 12.51 -14.75
C GLU A 57 18.04 11.54 -15.92
N ALA A 58 17.39 10.42 -15.68
CA ALA A 58 17.05 9.47 -16.73
C ALA A 58 15.95 9.99 -17.66
N MET A 59 14.89 10.62 -17.12
CA MET A 59 13.86 11.29 -17.93
C MET A 59 14.43 12.44 -18.77
N ALA A 60 15.50 13.08 -18.29
CA ALA A 60 16.25 14.08 -19.04
C ALA A 60 17.22 13.46 -20.09
N GLY A 61 17.33 12.14 -20.15
CA GLY A 61 18.16 11.41 -21.12
C GLY A 61 19.64 11.25 -20.74
N PHE A 62 20.00 11.50 -19.48
CA PHE A 62 21.41 11.51 -19.05
C PHE A 62 21.80 10.32 -18.17
N CYS A 63 20.85 9.60 -17.58
CA CYS A 63 21.10 8.44 -16.73
C CYS A 63 20.51 7.17 -17.35
N THR A 64 21.26 6.07 -17.27
CA THR A 64 20.85 4.74 -17.76
C THR A 64 20.99 3.64 -16.72
N HIS A 65 21.77 3.89 -15.65
CA HIS A 65 22.05 2.91 -14.60
C HIS A 65 21.93 3.56 -13.22
N ILE A 66 21.19 2.90 -12.35
CA ILE A 66 21.01 3.29 -10.95
C ILE A 66 21.30 2.08 -10.08
N ASN A 67 22.21 2.22 -9.12
CA ASN A 67 22.53 1.20 -8.14
C ASN A 67 22.06 1.64 -6.76
N VAL A 68 21.26 0.82 -6.10
CA VAL A 68 20.78 1.04 -4.74
C VAL A 68 21.33 -0.07 -3.86
N THR A 69 22.00 0.29 -2.78
CA THR A 69 22.61 -0.67 -1.86
C THR A 69 22.13 -0.42 -0.44
N ILE A 70 21.63 -1.48 0.21
CA ILE A 70 21.37 -1.50 1.65
C ILE A 70 22.67 -1.96 2.31
N ASN A 71 23.33 -1.07 3.02
CA ASN A 71 24.61 -1.38 3.65
C ASN A 71 24.44 -1.97 5.06
N PRO A 72 25.47 -2.64 5.62
CA PRO A 72 25.53 -2.94 7.03
C PRO A 72 25.30 -1.71 7.90
N GLY A 73 24.55 -1.85 9.00
CA GLY A 73 24.19 -0.73 9.87
C GLY A 73 23.06 0.16 9.34
N ASN A 74 22.28 -0.36 8.37
CA ASN A 74 21.10 0.30 7.80
C ASN A 74 21.35 1.69 7.21
N SER A 75 22.49 1.91 6.56
CA SER A 75 22.67 3.02 5.63
C SER A 75 22.31 2.61 4.21
N ILE A 76 21.91 3.57 3.40
CA ILE A 76 21.60 3.38 1.99
C ILE A 76 22.64 4.11 1.14
N THR A 77 23.05 3.46 0.07
CA THR A 77 23.82 4.09 -1.01
C THR A 77 23.00 4.06 -2.29
N VAL A 78 22.81 5.22 -2.93
CA VAL A 78 22.24 5.35 -4.27
C VAL A 78 23.31 5.95 -5.17
N GLN A 79 23.61 5.31 -6.28
CA GLN A 79 24.57 5.78 -7.28
C GLN A 79 23.94 5.73 -8.67
N ASP A 80 24.04 6.84 -9.39
CA ASP A 80 23.63 6.95 -10.79
C ASP A 80 24.81 7.27 -11.71
N ASN A 81 24.60 7.16 -13.02
CA ASN A 81 25.54 7.57 -14.05
C ASN A 81 25.07 8.83 -14.80
N GLY A 82 24.30 9.69 -14.15
CA GLY A 82 23.79 10.96 -14.68
C GLY A 82 24.87 12.03 -14.89
N ARG A 83 24.47 13.30 -14.98
CA ARG A 83 25.40 14.44 -15.17
C ARG A 83 26.23 14.78 -13.94
N GLY A 84 25.81 14.34 -12.75
CA GLY A 84 26.35 14.79 -11.49
C GLY A 84 25.83 16.18 -11.08
N ILE A 85 25.58 16.37 -9.79
CA ILE A 85 25.13 17.65 -9.24
C ILE A 85 26.22 18.72 -9.48
N PRO A 86 25.87 19.96 -9.92
CA PRO A 86 26.85 21.03 -10.06
C PRO A 86 27.58 21.32 -8.74
N VAL A 87 28.90 21.55 -8.82
CA VAL A 87 29.76 21.82 -7.65
C VAL A 87 30.31 23.25 -7.65
N ASP A 88 30.06 23.99 -8.73
CA ASP A 88 30.50 25.39 -8.89
C ASP A 88 29.88 26.27 -7.82
N MET A 89 30.52 27.43 -7.58
CA MET A 89 30.02 28.42 -6.62
C MET A 89 28.71 29.05 -7.11
N HIS A 90 27.69 29.02 -6.27
CA HIS A 90 26.42 29.69 -6.52
C HIS A 90 26.58 31.18 -6.12
N GLU A 91 26.55 32.08 -7.10
CA GLU A 91 26.90 33.50 -6.93
C GLU A 91 26.12 34.21 -5.81
N LYS A 92 24.80 33.94 -5.71
CA LYS A 92 23.93 34.58 -4.72
C LYS A 92 24.13 34.04 -3.30
N GLU A 93 24.42 32.76 -3.17
CA GLU A 93 24.50 32.07 -1.87
C GLU A 93 25.93 32.06 -1.32
N GLY A 94 26.95 32.32 -2.14
CA GLY A 94 28.36 32.31 -1.72
C GLY A 94 28.87 30.92 -1.28
N ARG A 95 28.16 29.86 -1.68
CA ARG A 95 28.45 28.45 -1.38
C ARG A 95 28.38 27.62 -2.66
N SER A 96 28.92 26.41 -2.64
CA SER A 96 28.83 25.53 -3.81
C SER A 96 27.34 25.18 -4.11
N ALA A 97 27.02 25.00 -5.40
CA ALA A 97 25.68 24.58 -5.81
C ALA A 97 25.27 23.26 -5.14
N LEU A 98 26.23 22.32 -4.97
CA LEU A 98 26.00 21.09 -4.21
C LEU A 98 25.52 21.37 -2.79
N GLU A 99 26.24 22.22 -2.05
CA GLU A 99 25.87 22.56 -0.68
C GLU A 99 24.51 23.25 -0.61
N VAL A 100 24.20 24.14 -1.56
CA VAL A 100 22.89 24.81 -1.65
C VAL A 100 21.77 23.79 -1.82
N VAL A 101 21.91 22.85 -2.77
CA VAL A 101 20.90 21.79 -3.00
C VAL A 101 20.72 20.88 -1.79
N MET A 102 21.80 20.62 -1.05
CA MET A 102 21.76 19.71 0.08
C MET A 102 21.28 20.36 1.38
N THR A 103 21.36 21.70 1.52
CA THR A 103 21.13 22.38 2.80
C THR A 103 20.05 23.47 2.77
N VAL A 104 19.59 23.87 1.59
CA VAL A 104 18.58 24.92 1.44
C VAL A 104 17.28 24.31 0.94
N LEU A 105 16.17 24.58 1.64
CA LEU A 105 14.83 24.21 1.17
C LEU A 105 14.46 25.08 -0.04
N HIS A 106 13.71 24.48 -0.97
CA HIS A 106 13.26 25.15 -2.20
C HIS A 106 14.42 25.61 -3.10
N ALA A 107 15.53 24.85 -3.09
CA ALA A 107 16.67 25.04 -3.98
C ALA A 107 16.84 23.85 -4.92
N GLY A 108 17.13 24.10 -6.18
CA GLY A 108 17.41 23.04 -7.15
C GLY A 108 17.28 23.46 -8.61
N GLY A 109 17.96 22.73 -9.51
CA GLY A 109 17.94 22.99 -10.96
C GLY A 109 16.62 22.68 -11.65
N LYS A 110 15.68 22.02 -10.96
CA LYS A 110 14.37 21.60 -11.52
C LYS A 110 13.36 22.77 -11.64
N PHE A 111 13.64 23.91 -11.05
CA PHE A 111 12.87 25.14 -11.29
C PHE A 111 13.17 25.78 -12.67
N ASN A 112 14.27 25.36 -13.31
CA ASN A 112 14.60 25.83 -14.66
C ASN A 112 14.16 24.79 -15.70
N LYS A 113 13.16 25.16 -16.53
CA LYS A 113 12.58 24.31 -17.59
C LYS A 113 13.57 23.96 -18.71
N ASP A 114 14.62 24.74 -18.88
CA ASP A 114 15.69 24.44 -19.86
C ASP A 114 16.52 23.23 -19.40
N SER A 115 16.64 23.00 -18.09
CA SER A 115 17.39 21.90 -17.52
C SER A 115 16.57 20.61 -17.38
N TYR A 116 15.28 20.74 -17.06
CA TYR A 116 14.33 19.62 -16.89
C TYR A 116 12.95 20.01 -17.42
N LYS A 117 12.55 19.46 -18.57
CA LYS A 117 11.23 19.69 -19.14
C LYS A 117 10.12 19.07 -18.30
N VAL A 118 10.39 17.93 -17.69
CA VAL A 118 9.50 17.19 -16.81
C VAL A 118 10.34 16.62 -15.67
N SER A 119 9.85 16.70 -14.45
CA SER A 119 10.49 16.08 -13.28
C SER A 119 9.45 15.64 -12.24
N GLY A 120 9.78 14.62 -11.45
CA GLY A 120 9.01 14.22 -10.27
C GLY A 120 9.25 15.12 -9.07
N GLY A 121 10.47 15.65 -8.95
CA GLY A 121 10.87 16.59 -7.89
C GLY A 121 10.48 18.03 -8.21
N LEU A 122 9.38 18.51 -7.62
CA LEU A 122 8.80 19.82 -7.92
C LEU A 122 9.18 20.91 -6.91
N HIS A 123 9.35 20.54 -5.66
CA HIS A 123 9.44 21.50 -4.55
C HIS A 123 10.87 21.87 -4.15
N GLY A 124 11.89 21.17 -4.68
CA GLY A 124 13.30 21.40 -4.34
C GLY A 124 13.60 21.14 -2.86
N VAL A 125 12.91 20.15 -2.25
CA VAL A 125 13.07 19.86 -0.80
C VAL A 125 13.48 18.41 -0.54
N GLY A 126 13.35 17.48 -1.50
CA GLY A 126 13.52 16.05 -1.25
C GLY A 126 14.88 15.70 -0.64
N VAL A 127 15.97 15.94 -1.37
CA VAL A 127 17.31 15.56 -0.92
C VAL A 127 17.76 16.36 0.32
N SER A 128 17.35 17.62 0.47
CA SER A 128 17.65 18.41 1.67
C SER A 128 16.89 17.88 2.89
N CYS A 129 15.67 17.33 2.72
CA CYS A 129 14.94 16.60 3.76
C CYS A 129 15.66 15.30 4.14
N VAL A 130 16.14 14.52 3.16
CA VAL A 130 16.94 13.31 3.44
C VAL A 130 18.18 13.67 4.26
N ASN A 131 18.91 14.73 3.88
CA ASN A 131 20.07 15.22 4.63
C ASN A 131 19.70 15.64 6.05
N ALA A 132 18.62 16.42 6.23
CA ALA A 132 18.15 16.86 7.53
C ALA A 132 17.79 15.71 8.46
N LEU A 133 17.19 14.64 7.92
CA LEU A 133 16.70 13.46 8.66
C LEU A 133 17.73 12.34 8.77
N SER A 134 18.95 12.56 8.27
CA SER A 134 20.07 11.63 8.34
C SER A 134 21.08 12.04 9.41
N LYS A 135 21.50 11.06 10.20
CA LYS A 135 22.57 11.20 11.18
C LYS A 135 23.90 11.50 10.50
N HIS A 136 24.15 10.79 9.39
CA HIS A 136 25.29 10.98 8.51
C HIS A 136 24.84 10.92 7.06
N MET A 137 25.36 11.82 6.25
CA MET A 137 25.18 11.79 4.81
C MET A 137 26.47 12.16 4.12
N LYS A 138 26.83 11.39 3.09
CA LYS A 138 27.98 11.64 2.21
C LYS A 138 27.48 11.75 0.78
N THR A 139 27.80 12.85 0.11
CA THR A 139 27.53 13.03 -1.31
C THR A 139 28.85 13.06 -2.08
N GLU A 140 28.95 12.18 -3.06
CA GLU A 140 30.08 12.07 -3.98
C GLU A 140 29.56 12.43 -5.38
N VAL A 141 30.24 13.35 -6.04
CA VAL A 141 29.88 13.82 -7.38
C VAL A 141 31.05 13.55 -8.33
N PHE A 142 30.74 12.86 -9.43
CA PHE A 142 31.66 12.53 -10.49
C PHE A 142 31.31 13.37 -11.72
N ARG A 143 32.05 14.46 -11.93
CA ARG A 143 31.73 15.44 -12.95
C ARG A 143 33.00 16.10 -13.52
N ASP A 144 32.98 16.35 -14.81
CA ASP A 144 34.07 17.03 -15.54
C ASP A 144 35.46 16.42 -15.29
N GLY A 145 35.50 15.06 -15.22
CA GLY A 145 36.71 14.29 -14.99
C GLY A 145 37.25 14.31 -13.57
N LYS A 146 36.47 14.85 -12.62
CA LYS A 146 36.88 14.99 -11.21
C LYS A 146 35.87 14.36 -10.26
N HIS A 147 36.38 13.86 -9.12
CA HIS A 147 35.62 13.30 -8.03
C HIS A 147 35.58 14.31 -6.87
N TYR A 148 34.37 14.78 -6.54
CA TYR A 148 34.10 15.72 -5.44
C TYR A 148 33.39 15.02 -4.31
N VAL A 149 33.67 15.43 -3.08
CA VAL A 149 33.06 14.88 -1.86
C VAL A 149 32.63 16.00 -0.94
N GLN A 150 31.47 15.82 -0.29
CA GLN A 150 31.04 16.64 0.85
C GLN A 150 30.28 15.75 1.85
N ASN A 151 30.59 15.91 3.13
CA ASN A 151 29.97 15.17 4.23
C ASN A 151 29.06 16.08 5.04
N TYR A 152 27.98 15.48 5.56
CA TYR A 152 26.96 16.18 6.35
C TYR A 152 26.59 15.38 7.60
N SER A 153 26.13 16.08 8.63
CA SER A 153 25.52 15.48 9.81
C SER A 153 24.27 16.27 10.20
N CYS A 154 23.13 15.58 10.30
CA CYS A 154 21.84 16.18 10.67
C CYS A 154 21.50 17.46 9.85
N GLY A 155 21.77 17.42 8.54
CA GLY A 155 21.54 18.53 7.63
C GLY A 155 22.63 19.59 7.56
N LYS A 156 23.67 19.52 8.40
CA LYS A 156 24.75 20.51 8.43
C LYS A 156 25.99 19.99 7.71
N PRO A 157 26.62 20.79 6.82
CA PRO A 157 27.88 20.40 6.20
C PRO A 157 28.97 20.33 7.28
N LEU A 158 29.79 19.28 7.21
CA LEU A 158 30.95 19.10 8.10
C LEU A 158 32.19 19.78 7.54
N GLU A 159 32.22 19.97 6.22
CA GLU A 159 33.32 20.55 5.47
C GLU A 159 32.79 21.18 4.17
N ALA A 160 33.59 22.01 3.54
CA ALA A 160 33.27 22.49 2.19
C ALA A 160 33.47 21.35 1.16
N VAL A 161 32.75 21.42 0.03
CA VAL A 161 32.99 20.49 -1.07
C VAL A 161 34.44 20.58 -1.52
N HIS A 162 35.09 19.42 -1.70
CA HIS A 162 36.48 19.34 -2.13
C HIS A 162 36.69 18.24 -3.16
N CYS A 163 37.66 18.43 -4.03
CA CYS A 163 38.07 17.45 -5.01
C CYS A 163 39.05 16.45 -4.37
N VAL A 164 38.74 15.15 -4.51
CA VAL A 164 39.57 14.07 -3.97
C VAL A 164 40.46 13.39 -5.02
N GLY A 165 40.21 13.65 -6.31
CA GLY A 165 41.00 13.09 -7.41
C GLY A 165 40.32 13.19 -8.76
N ASP A 166 40.99 12.63 -9.77
CA ASP A 166 40.44 12.48 -11.10
C ASP A 166 39.58 11.19 -11.21
N THR A 167 38.66 11.16 -12.15
CA THR A 167 37.77 10.01 -12.37
C THR A 167 37.34 9.89 -13.82
N ASP A 168 37.15 8.65 -14.28
CA ASP A 168 36.60 8.34 -15.62
C ASP A 168 35.07 8.11 -15.57
N ILE A 169 34.48 8.01 -14.39
CA ILE A 169 33.03 7.83 -14.23
C ILE A 169 32.31 9.17 -14.12
N ARG A 170 30.99 9.14 -14.35
CA ARG A 170 30.10 10.30 -14.25
C ARG A 170 28.90 9.94 -13.40
N GLY A 171 28.34 10.90 -12.69
CA GLY A 171 27.09 10.73 -11.93
C GLY A 171 27.16 11.27 -10.51
N THR A 172 26.18 10.87 -9.72
CA THR A 172 26.09 11.20 -8.30
C THR A 172 25.99 9.92 -7.46
N LYS A 173 26.69 9.89 -6.33
CA LYS A 173 26.57 8.82 -5.34
C LYS A 173 26.27 9.43 -3.99
N GLN A 174 25.16 9.02 -3.40
CA GLN A 174 24.70 9.50 -2.10
C GLN A 174 24.60 8.33 -1.12
N THR A 175 25.30 8.44 0.01
CA THR A 175 25.22 7.46 1.10
C THR A 175 24.67 8.17 2.31
N PHE A 176 23.58 7.67 2.89
CA PHE A 176 22.94 8.28 4.04
C PHE A 176 22.49 7.25 5.06
N GLN A 177 22.55 7.64 6.33
CA GLN A 177 22.09 6.85 7.46
C GLN A 177 21.01 7.63 8.20
N PRO A 178 19.76 7.11 8.26
CA PRO A 178 18.67 7.77 9.00
C PRO A 178 19.02 8.03 10.46
N ASP A 179 18.43 9.08 11.01
CA ASP A 179 18.62 9.43 12.43
C ASP A 179 17.66 8.64 13.32
N ASP A 180 18.19 7.70 14.09
CA ASP A 180 17.43 6.80 14.97
C ASP A 180 16.59 7.57 16.03
N SER A 181 16.92 8.83 16.31
CA SER A 181 16.15 9.66 17.25
C SER A 181 14.83 10.20 16.67
N ILE A 182 14.64 10.09 15.35
CA ILE A 182 13.47 10.62 14.63
C ILE A 182 12.53 9.49 14.21
N PHE A 183 13.08 8.41 13.68
CA PHE A 183 12.27 7.30 13.15
C PHE A 183 11.90 6.29 14.23
N THR A 184 10.67 5.78 14.18
CA THR A 184 10.18 4.73 15.09
C THR A 184 10.70 3.35 14.74
N VAL A 185 11.20 3.17 13.51
CA VAL A 185 11.84 1.95 12.99
C VAL A 185 13.14 2.34 12.30
N SER A 186 14.14 1.48 12.37
CA SER A 186 15.49 1.75 11.84
C SER A 186 15.89 0.82 10.69
N GLU A 187 15.09 -0.21 10.36
CA GLU A 187 15.46 -1.22 9.39
C GLU A 187 14.74 -1.05 8.06
N TYR A 188 15.53 -1.01 6.97
CA TYR A 188 15.01 -1.05 5.61
C TYR A 188 14.56 -2.45 5.21
N GLN A 189 13.37 -2.55 4.64
CA GLN A 189 12.83 -3.80 4.11
C GLN A 189 13.19 -3.93 2.63
N TYR A 190 13.96 -4.97 2.30
CA TYR A 190 14.40 -5.23 0.92
C TYR A 190 13.22 -5.28 -0.06
N GLN A 191 12.13 -5.99 0.32
CA GLN A 191 10.98 -6.19 -0.56
C GLN A 191 10.25 -4.88 -0.90
N ILE A 192 10.15 -3.96 0.06
CA ILE A 192 9.52 -2.65 -0.17
C ILE A 192 10.31 -1.84 -1.22
N LEU A 193 11.66 -1.83 -1.09
CA LEU A 193 12.50 -1.16 -2.07
C LEU A 193 12.46 -1.87 -3.43
N ALA A 194 12.52 -3.21 -3.46
CA ALA A 194 12.47 -4.00 -4.69
C ALA A 194 11.20 -3.74 -5.49
N THR A 195 10.03 -3.69 -4.82
CA THR A 195 8.75 -3.39 -5.48
C THR A 195 8.78 -2.01 -6.15
N ARG A 196 9.21 -0.98 -5.43
CA ARG A 196 9.27 0.38 -5.98
C ARG A 196 10.29 0.53 -7.12
N LEU A 197 11.46 -0.09 -6.99
CA LEU A 197 12.49 -0.01 -8.03
C LEU A 197 12.10 -0.76 -9.30
N ARG A 198 11.41 -1.89 -9.17
CA ARG A 198 10.82 -2.62 -10.30
C ARG A 198 9.78 -1.78 -11.03
N GLU A 199 8.89 -1.13 -10.31
CA GLU A 199 7.90 -0.21 -10.84
C GLU A 199 8.55 0.93 -11.64
N LEU A 200 9.61 1.55 -11.10
CA LEU A 200 10.36 2.61 -11.77
C LEU A 200 11.06 2.12 -13.05
N ALA A 201 11.56 0.89 -13.07
CA ALA A 201 12.16 0.29 -14.28
C ALA A 201 11.11 0.08 -15.39
N TYR A 202 9.89 -0.31 -15.04
CA TYR A 202 8.79 -0.40 -16.01
C TYR A 202 8.31 0.96 -16.51
N LEU A 203 8.23 1.96 -15.64
CA LEU A 203 7.80 3.31 -15.99
C LEU A 203 8.84 4.06 -16.88
N ASN A 204 10.08 3.56 -16.91
CA ASN A 204 11.19 4.17 -17.64
C ASN A 204 11.92 3.11 -18.45
N ALA A 205 11.32 2.65 -19.55
CA ALA A 205 11.90 1.63 -20.40
C ALA A 205 13.36 1.97 -20.80
N GLY A 206 14.25 0.97 -20.71
CA GLY A 206 15.67 1.11 -21.05
C GLY A 206 16.59 1.52 -19.88
N ILE A 207 16.04 1.82 -18.69
CA ILE A 207 16.84 2.04 -17.48
C ILE A 207 17.12 0.71 -16.79
N THR A 208 18.35 0.55 -16.33
CA THR A 208 18.77 -0.56 -15.46
C THR A 208 18.86 -0.08 -14.03
N ILE A 209 18.08 -0.71 -13.11
CA ILE A 209 18.12 -0.41 -11.68
C ILE A 209 18.53 -1.68 -10.94
N THR A 210 19.59 -1.62 -10.13
CA THR A 210 20.05 -2.76 -9.33
C THR A 210 19.89 -2.48 -7.86
N LEU A 211 19.25 -3.41 -7.11
CA LEU A 211 19.15 -3.38 -5.65
C LEU A 211 20.01 -4.49 -5.08
N THR A 212 20.92 -4.14 -4.17
CA THR A 212 21.78 -5.08 -3.46
C THR A 212 21.64 -4.92 -1.95
N ASP A 213 21.43 -6.02 -1.22
CA ASP A 213 21.43 -6.05 0.24
C ASP A 213 22.75 -6.63 0.76
N MET A 214 23.58 -5.78 1.33
CA MET A 214 24.90 -6.15 1.85
C MET A 214 24.90 -6.45 3.35
N ARG A 215 23.72 -6.59 3.98
CA ARG A 215 23.64 -6.84 5.43
C ARG A 215 24.00 -8.27 5.78
N GLU A 216 23.56 -9.23 4.96
CA GLU A 216 23.83 -10.64 5.16
C GLU A 216 24.26 -11.28 3.84
N ALA A 217 25.36 -12.04 3.88
CA ALA A 217 25.82 -12.85 2.74
C ALA A 217 25.28 -14.28 2.86
N ASP A 218 25.05 -14.94 1.73
CA ASP A 218 24.72 -16.36 1.69
C ASP A 218 25.94 -17.24 2.11
N GLU A 219 25.74 -18.55 2.18
CA GLU A 219 26.78 -19.54 2.56
C GLU A 219 28.00 -19.50 1.60
N ASN A 220 27.85 -18.96 0.39
CA ASN A 220 28.90 -18.80 -0.63
C ASN A 220 29.54 -17.40 -0.60
N GLY A 221 29.11 -16.52 0.30
CA GLY A 221 29.61 -15.14 0.39
C GLY A 221 28.98 -14.17 -0.58
N ASN A 222 27.90 -14.53 -1.28
CA ASN A 222 27.18 -13.64 -2.18
C ASN A 222 26.10 -12.86 -1.44
N TYR A 223 25.91 -11.59 -1.85
CA TYR A 223 24.85 -10.75 -1.34
C TYR A 223 23.59 -10.90 -2.19
N LYS A 224 22.43 -10.73 -1.56
CA LYS A 224 21.14 -10.70 -2.25
C LYS A 224 21.11 -9.50 -3.19
N SER A 225 21.00 -9.74 -4.50
CA SER A 225 20.96 -8.70 -5.52
C SER A 225 19.94 -9.02 -6.59
N GLU A 226 19.19 -8.01 -7.03
CA GLU A 226 18.20 -8.11 -8.10
C GLU A 226 18.34 -6.91 -9.04
N THR A 227 18.28 -7.18 -10.33
CA THR A 227 18.36 -6.13 -11.36
C THR A 227 17.04 -6.03 -12.09
N PHE A 228 16.48 -4.85 -12.12
CA PHE A 228 15.22 -4.49 -12.77
C PHE A 228 15.51 -3.77 -14.08
N TYR A 229 14.95 -4.28 -15.16
CA TYR A 229 15.11 -3.74 -16.50
C TYR A 229 13.88 -4.11 -17.34
N SER A 230 13.39 -3.20 -18.14
CA SER A 230 12.30 -3.44 -19.08
C SER A 230 12.60 -2.81 -20.44
N THR A 231 12.27 -3.54 -21.50
CA THR A 231 12.35 -3.05 -22.88
C THR A 231 11.01 -2.56 -23.40
N GLU A 232 9.91 -3.16 -22.95
CA GLU A 232 8.55 -2.83 -23.39
C GLU A 232 7.79 -1.90 -22.44
N GLY A 233 8.40 -1.53 -21.29
CA GLY A 233 7.85 -0.55 -20.37
C GLY A 233 6.47 -0.93 -19.82
N LEU A 234 5.46 -0.07 -20.03
CA LEU A 234 4.11 -0.28 -19.48
C LEU A 234 3.42 -1.55 -20.01
N LYS A 235 3.80 -2.07 -21.17
CA LYS A 235 3.26 -3.35 -21.67
C LYS A 235 3.69 -4.52 -20.77
N GLU A 236 4.97 -4.57 -20.40
CA GLU A 236 5.47 -5.57 -19.46
C GLU A 236 4.89 -5.35 -18.07
N PHE A 237 4.74 -4.10 -17.66
CA PHE A 237 4.22 -3.75 -16.35
C PHE A 237 2.77 -4.21 -16.17
N VAL A 238 1.89 -3.94 -17.12
CA VAL A 238 0.49 -4.39 -17.04
C VAL A 238 0.37 -5.91 -17.04
N ARG A 239 1.23 -6.61 -17.82
CA ARG A 239 1.30 -8.09 -17.79
C ARG A 239 1.82 -8.61 -16.46
N TYR A 240 2.81 -7.95 -15.86
CA TYR A 240 3.34 -8.30 -14.54
C TYR A 240 2.24 -8.20 -13.46
N ILE A 241 1.51 -7.09 -13.42
CA ILE A 241 0.40 -6.88 -12.48
C ILE A 241 -0.71 -7.90 -12.72
N ASP A 242 -1.00 -8.24 -13.96
CA ASP A 242 -2.08 -9.16 -14.34
C ASP A 242 -1.68 -10.64 -14.34
N SER A 243 -0.41 -10.94 -14.01
CA SER A 243 0.19 -12.29 -14.15
C SER A 243 -0.49 -13.39 -13.33
N SER A 244 -1.21 -13.03 -12.27
CA SER A 244 -1.99 -13.94 -11.43
C SER A 244 -3.41 -14.19 -11.94
N ARG A 245 -3.80 -13.60 -13.08
CA ARG A 245 -5.14 -13.67 -13.66
C ARG A 245 -5.12 -14.27 -15.05
N THR A 246 -6.25 -14.83 -15.47
CA THR A 246 -6.42 -15.34 -16.83
C THR A 246 -6.81 -14.18 -17.76
N PRO A 247 -5.98 -13.83 -18.76
CA PRO A 247 -6.30 -12.75 -19.69
C PRO A 247 -7.52 -13.11 -20.54
N LEU A 248 -8.37 -12.12 -20.81
CA LEU A 248 -9.53 -12.23 -21.70
C LEU A 248 -9.14 -11.91 -23.15
N ILE A 249 -8.18 -11.02 -23.33
CA ILE A 249 -7.62 -10.60 -24.62
C ILE A 249 -6.15 -11.00 -24.71
N SER A 250 -5.67 -11.33 -25.90
CA SER A 250 -4.29 -11.82 -26.11
C SER A 250 -3.26 -10.73 -26.02
N ASP A 251 -3.58 -9.55 -26.55
CA ASP A 251 -2.67 -8.43 -26.69
C ASP A 251 -3.01 -7.29 -25.75
N VAL A 252 -1.96 -6.59 -25.25
CA VAL A 252 -2.12 -5.38 -24.47
C VAL A 252 -2.58 -4.24 -25.38
N ILE A 253 -3.69 -3.60 -25.04
CA ILE A 253 -4.11 -2.36 -25.67
C ILE A 253 -3.15 -1.27 -25.18
N TYR A 254 -2.30 -0.76 -26.06
CA TYR A 254 -1.23 0.15 -25.71
C TYR A 254 -1.30 1.43 -26.54
N LEU A 255 -1.07 2.54 -25.90
CA LEU A 255 -0.88 3.83 -26.56
C LEU A 255 0.29 4.58 -25.91
N ASN A 256 1.05 5.27 -26.77
CA ASN A 256 2.06 6.25 -26.38
C ASN A 256 1.92 7.42 -27.34
N THR A 257 1.41 8.56 -26.85
CA THR A 257 1.09 9.72 -27.68
C THR A 257 1.23 11.01 -26.86
N GLU A 258 1.17 12.13 -27.57
CA GLU A 258 1.17 13.45 -26.94
C GLU A 258 -0.11 14.19 -27.34
N LYS A 259 -0.82 14.74 -26.36
CA LYS A 259 -2.00 15.60 -26.57
C LYS A 259 -1.87 16.86 -25.71
N ASN A 260 -2.07 18.02 -26.32
CA ASN A 260 -1.95 19.30 -25.64
C ASN A 260 -0.60 19.51 -24.93
N ASN A 261 0.50 19.04 -25.53
CA ASN A 261 1.85 19.02 -24.95
C ASN A 261 1.97 18.16 -23.67
N ILE A 262 1.08 17.20 -23.48
CA ILE A 262 1.11 16.23 -22.38
C ILE A 262 1.43 14.87 -22.99
N PRO A 263 2.62 14.29 -22.75
CA PRO A 263 2.90 12.91 -23.07
C PRO A 263 2.02 11.97 -22.23
N ILE A 264 1.32 11.07 -22.91
CA ILE A 264 0.36 10.12 -22.32
C ILE A 264 0.74 8.73 -22.77
N GLU A 265 0.98 7.86 -21.83
CA GLU A 265 1.26 6.45 -22.06
C GLU A 265 0.27 5.61 -21.26
N VAL A 266 -0.43 4.68 -21.92
CA VAL A 266 -1.43 3.84 -21.28
C VAL A 266 -1.30 2.42 -21.79
N ALA A 267 -1.38 1.45 -20.87
CA ALA A 267 -1.45 0.03 -21.17
C ALA A 267 -2.70 -0.55 -20.50
N ILE A 268 -3.50 -1.31 -21.25
CA ILE A 268 -4.78 -1.86 -20.80
C ILE A 268 -4.80 -3.36 -21.15
N ILE A 269 -5.27 -4.18 -20.21
CA ILE A 269 -5.62 -5.59 -20.46
C ILE A 269 -6.96 -5.90 -19.77
N TYR A 270 -7.74 -6.78 -20.38
CA TYR A 270 -8.93 -7.34 -19.76
C TYR A 270 -8.67 -8.80 -19.37
N ASN A 271 -9.14 -9.18 -18.20
CA ASN A 271 -9.03 -10.53 -17.64
C ASN A 271 -10.41 -11.09 -17.24
N THR A 272 -10.44 -12.35 -16.84
CA THR A 272 -11.68 -13.03 -16.42
C THR A 272 -12.13 -12.66 -15.01
N GLY A 273 -11.32 -11.93 -14.24
CA GLY A 273 -11.62 -11.50 -12.87
C GLY A 273 -12.77 -10.50 -12.76
N TYR A 274 -13.07 -10.08 -11.54
CA TYR A 274 -14.23 -9.24 -11.22
C TYR A 274 -13.84 -7.88 -10.63
N SER A 275 -12.56 -7.64 -10.39
CA SER A 275 -12.03 -6.40 -9.82
C SER A 275 -11.53 -5.42 -10.89
N GLU A 276 -11.64 -4.12 -10.60
CA GLU A 276 -10.90 -3.07 -11.30
C GLU A 276 -9.51 -2.95 -10.68
N ASN A 277 -8.46 -2.89 -11.50
CA ASN A 277 -7.07 -2.73 -11.07
C ASN A 277 -6.39 -1.67 -11.94
N VAL A 278 -6.58 -0.40 -11.59
CA VAL A 278 -6.06 0.73 -12.36
C VAL A 278 -5.02 1.49 -11.55
N HIS A 279 -3.80 1.57 -12.10
CA HIS A 279 -2.68 2.27 -11.50
C HIS A 279 -2.37 3.53 -12.27
N THR A 280 -2.15 4.63 -11.57
CA THR A 280 -1.98 5.94 -12.19
C THR A 280 -0.72 6.64 -11.74
N TYR A 281 -0.02 7.25 -12.71
CA TYR A 281 1.27 7.89 -12.49
C TYR A 281 1.32 9.27 -13.12
N VAL A 282 1.96 10.20 -12.43
CA VAL A 282 2.29 11.53 -12.91
C VAL A 282 3.77 11.77 -12.70
N ASN A 283 4.56 11.93 -13.77
CA ASN A 283 6.02 12.08 -13.69
C ASN A 283 6.67 10.96 -12.85
N ASN A 284 6.25 9.71 -13.07
CA ASN A 284 6.65 8.52 -12.33
C ASN A 284 6.21 8.44 -10.85
N ILE A 285 5.46 9.42 -10.35
CA ILE A 285 4.89 9.40 -9.00
C ILE A 285 3.57 8.64 -9.02
N ASN A 286 3.43 7.66 -8.14
CA ASN A 286 2.18 6.91 -7.98
C ASN A 286 1.10 7.78 -7.33
N THR A 287 0.03 8.06 -8.06
CA THR A 287 -1.12 8.83 -7.59
C THR A 287 -2.21 7.89 -7.10
N ILE A 288 -2.06 7.38 -5.87
CA ILE A 288 -2.96 6.36 -5.29
C ILE A 288 -4.43 6.78 -5.24
N GLU A 289 -4.70 8.06 -5.08
CA GLU A 289 -6.06 8.63 -5.11
C GLU A 289 -6.50 9.04 -6.52
N GLY A 290 -5.68 8.76 -7.53
CA GLY A 290 -5.96 9.10 -8.93
C GLY A 290 -5.90 10.61 -9.20
N GLY A 291 -6.97 11.15 -9.75
CA GLY A 291 -7.09 12.55 -10.12
C GLY A 291 -7.60 12.73 -11.54
N THR A 292 -7.29 13.86 -12.15
CA THR A 292 -7.82 14.29 -13.47
C THR A 292 -7.46 13.33 -14.61
N HIS A 293 -6.29 12.71 -14.60
CA HIS A 293 -5.87 11.71 -15.60
C HIS A 293 -6.69 10.41 -15.49
N LEU A 294 -6.97 9.94 -14.26
CA LEU A 294 -7.86 8.79 -14.04
C LEU A 294 -9.30 9.11 -14.48
N ALA A 295 -9.79 10.29 -14.16
CA ALA A 295 -11.12 10.74 -14.58
C ALA A 295 -11.24 10.78 -16.13
N GLY A 296 -10.22 11.30 -16.82
CA GLY A 296 -10.13 11.29 -18.28
C GLY A 296 -10.13 9.88 -18.86
N PHE A 297 -9.33 8.99 -18.29
CA PHE A 297 -9.26 7.58 -18.69
C PHE A 297 -10.61 6.86 -18.54
N ARG A 298 -11.24 6.95 -17.37
CA ARG A 298 -12.54 6.32 -17.09
C ARG A 298 -13.65 6.84 -18.00
N ARG A 299 -13.62 8.14 -18.30
CA ARG A 299 -14.58 8.77 -19.23
C ARG A 299 -14.40 8.25 -20.66
N ALA A 300 -13.16 8.22 -21.16
CA ALA A 300 -12.84 7.69 -22.48
C ALA A 300 -13.24 6.22 -22.63
N LEU A 301 -12.86 5.39 -21.66
CA LEU A 301 -13.17 3.96 -21.64
C LEU A 301 -14.69 3.72 -21.75
N THR A 302 -15.45 4.34 -20.86
CA THR A 302 -16.91 4.22 -20.82
C THR A 302 -17.55 4.69 -22.10
N ARG A 303 -17.20 5.87 -22.60
CA ARG A 303 -17.77 6.46 -23.80
C ARG A 303 -17.48 5.62 -25.04
N THR A 304 -16.23 5.16 -25.22
CA THR A 304 -15.81 4.46 -26.43
C THR A 304 -16.36 3.05 -26.48
N LEU A 305 -16.29 2.28 -25.39
CA LEU A 305 -16.86 0.94 -25.33
C LEU A 305 -18.39 0.95 -25.44
N LYS A 306 -19.06 1.93 -24.82
CA LYS A 306 -20.51 2.08 -24.94
C LYS A 306 -20.91 2.36 -26.39
N LYS A 307 -20.23 3.29 -27.07
CA LYS A 307 -20.46 3.59 -28.48
C LYS A 307 -20.30 2.34 -29.35
N TYR A 308 -19.22 1.60 -29.18
CA TYR A 308 -18.97 0.36 -29.91
C TYR A 308 -20.06 -0.70 -29.66
N ALA A 309 -20.50 -0.85 -28.42
CA ALA A 309 -21.54 -1.81 -28.05
C ALA A 309 -22.93 -1.41 -28.60
N ASP A 310 -23.22 -0.10 -28.70
CA ASP A 310 -24.43 0.42 -29.34
C ASP A 310 -24.37 0.21 -30.86
N ASP A 311 -23.27 0.58 -31.53
CA ASP A 311 -23.08 0.43 -32.98
C ASP A 311 -23.19 -1.04 -33.43
N THR A 312 -22.74 -1.97 -32.61
CA THR A 312 -22.85 -3.44 -32.86
C THR A 312 -24.18 -4.03 -32.42
N LYS A 313 -25.10 -3.23 -31.86
CA LYS A 313 -26.39 -3.63 -31.29
C LYS A 313 -26.29 -4.73 -30.21
N ALA A 314 -25.15 -4.83 -29.55
CA ALA A 314 -24.94 -5.82 -28.49
C ALA A 314 -25.83 -5.51 -27.28
N LEU A 315 -26.00 -4.22 -26.93
CA LEU A 315 -26.81 -3.77 -25.80
C LEU A 315 -28.31 -3.97 -26.03
N GLU A 316 -28.81 -3.71 -27.24
CA GLU A 316 -30.23 -3.93 -27.59
C GLU A 316 -30.61 -5.40 -27.38
N LYS A 317 -29.72 -6.34 -27.75
CA LYS A 317 -29.92 -7.77 -27.58
C LYS A 317 -29.92 -8.19 -26.11
N ALA A 318 -29.05 -7.61 -25.30
CA ALA A 318 -28.88 -7.97 -23.90
C ALA A 318 -30.01 -7.44 -23.00
N LYS A 319 -30.69 -6.34 -23.39
CA LYS A 319 -31.77 -5.68 -22.62
C LYS A 319 -31.36 -5.33 -21.18
N VAL A 320 -30.12 -4.94 -20.98
CA VAL A 320 -29.57 -4.55 -19.68
C VAL A 320 -29.13 -3.09 -19.70
N GLU A 321 -29.33 -2.40 -18.59
CA GLU A 321 -28.83 -1.05 -18.38
C GLU A 321 -27.39 -1.13 -17.89
N ILE A 322 -26.44 -0.53 -18.63
CA ILE A 322 -25.02 -0.53 -18.33
C ILE A 322 -24.64 0.77 -17.61
N SER A 323 -23.84 0.66 -16.56
CA SER A 323 -23.22 1.77 -15.86
C SER A 323 -21.71 1.83 -16.14
N GLY A 324 -21.06 2.96 -15.79
CA GLY A 324 -19.62 3.14 -16.00
C GLY A 324 -18.75 2.10 -15.29
N GLU A 325 -19.21 1.58 -14.17
CA GLU A 325 -18.50 0.55 -13.38
C GLU A 325 -18.45 -0.82 -14.10
N ASP A 326 -19.48 -1.15 -14.91
CA ASP A 326 -19.52 -2.43 -15.61
C ASP A 326 -18.39 -2.55 -16.66
N PHE A 327 -17.93 -1.40 -17.21
CA PHE A 327 -16.81 -1.35 -18.16
C PHE A 327 -15.44 -1.57 -17.50
N ARG A 328 -15.37 -1.49 -16.16
CA ARG A 328 -14.14 -1.61 -15.40
C ARG A 328 -13.96 -2.98 -14.72
N GLU A 329 -14.98 -3.83 -14.79
CA GLU A 329 -14.89 -5.19 -14.23
C GLU A 329 -13.94 -6.06 -15.07
N GLY A 330 -12.93 -6.65 -14.41
CA GLY A 330 -11.87 -7.41 -15.06
C GLY A 330 -10.86 -6.55 -15.83
N LEU A 331 -10.81 -5.25 -15.55
CA LEU A 331 -9.87 -4.30 -16.15
C LEU A 331 -8.60 -4.21 -15.32
N THR A 332 -7.43 -4.42 -15.93
CA THR A 332 -6.13 -3.99 -15.42
C THR A 332 -5.58 -2.92 -16.35
N ALA A 333 -5.21 -1.76 -15.82
CA ALA A 333 -4.68 -0.67 -16.63
C ALA A 333 -3.63 0.15 -15.89
N ILE A 334 -2.70 0.71 -16.65
CA ILE A 334 -1.71 1.66 -16.17
C ILE A 334 -1.85 2.93 -16.99
N VAL A 335 -2.00 4.06 -16.31
CA VAL A 335 -2.12 5.38 -16.93
C VAL A 335 -0.96 6.24 -16.45
N SER A 336 -0.03 6.57 -17.33
CA SER A 336 1.13 7.41 -17.04
C SER A 336 1.06 8.69 -17.86
N VAL A 337 1.13 9.84 -17.18
CA VAL A 337 1.18 11.15 -17.84
C VAL A 337 2.43 11.91 -17.39
N LYS A 338 2.98 12.71 -18.30
CA LYS A 338 4.10 13.60 -18.00
C LYS A 338 3.62 15.05 -18.10
N VAL A 339 3.56 15.72 -16.96
CA VAL A 339 3.04 17.08 -16.82
C VAL A 339 4.18 18.00 -16.39
N ALA A 340 4.37 19.10 -17.12
CA ALA A 340 5.45 20.05 -16.83
C ALA A 340 5.28 20.79 -15.49
N GLU A 341 4.02 21.10 -15.13
CA GLU A 341 3.67 21.77 -13.88
C GLU A 341 2.50 21.04 -13.20
N PRO A 342 2.74 19.87 -12.59
CA PRO A 342 1.67 19.13 -11.96
C PRO A 342 1.22 19.81 -10.65
N GLN A 343 -0.09 19.91 -10.49
CA GLN A 343 -0.75 20.41 -9.30
C GLN A 343 -1.32 19.22 -8.53
N PHE A 344 -0.80 18.98 -7.34
CA PHE A 344 -1.27 17.89 -6.49
C PHE A 344 -2.11 18.41 -5.32
N GLU A 345 -3.08 17.61 -4.89
CA GLU A 345 -3.82 17.86 -3.66
C GLU A 345 -2.97 17.46 -2.45
N GLY A 346 -1.98 18.27 -2.07
CA GLY A 346 -1.13 18.04 -0.90
C GLY A 346 0.30 17.58 -1.20
N GLN A 347 1.12 17.57 -0.14
CA GLN A 347 2.56 17.29 -0.22
C GLN A 347 2.88 15.83 -0.58
N THR A 348 2.02 14.90 -0.22
CA THR A 348 2.19 13.47 -0.51
C THR A 348 1.92 13.10 -1.97
N LYS A 349 1.48 14.05 -2.79
CA LYS A 349 1.29 13.93 -4.25
C LYS A 349 0.35 12.78 -4.67
N THR A 350 -0.62 12.44 -3.84
CA THR A 350 -1.50 11.28 -4.03
C THR A 350 -2.57 11.48 -5.10
N LYS A 351 -2.92 12.74 -5.44
CA LYS A 351 -3.99 13.07 -6.38
C LYS A 351 -3.63 14.25 -7.27
N LEU A 352 -3.81 14.10 -8.59
CA LEU A 352 -3.56 15.15 -9.58
C LEU A 352 -4.78 16.06 -9.74
N GLY A 353 -4.56 17.40 -9.69
CA GLY A 353 -5.60 18.42 -9.80
C GLY A 353 -5.70 19.12 -11.16
N ASN A 354 -4.70 19.01 -12.04
CA ASN A 354 -4.65 19.71 -13.34
C ASN A 354 -5.86 19.41 -14.23
N SER A 355 -6.77 20.34 -14.43
CA SER A 355 -8.02 20.15 -15.17
C SER A 355 -7.83 19.84 -16.66
N GLU A 356 -6.81 20.41 -17.30
CA GLU A 356 -6.47 20.23 -18.72
C GLU A 356 -6.07 18.78 -19.06
N VAL A 357 -5.55 18.04 -18.09
CA VAL A 357 -5.13 16.64 -18.27
C VAL A 357 -6.33 15.73 -18.54
N THR A 358 -7.50 16.02 -17.94
CA THR A 358 -8.72 15.22 -18.17
C THR A 358 -9.08 15.13 -19.65
N GLY A 359 -9.09 16.29 -20.35
CA GLY A 359 -9.43 16.34 -21.78
C GLY A 359 -8.38 15.67 -22.67
N ALA A 360 -7.10 15.85 -22.35
CA ALA A 360 -6.00 15.27 -23.11
C ALA A 360 -6.02 13.73 -23.03
N VAL A 361 -6.20 13.16 -21.83
CA VAL A 361 -6.29 11.71 -21.64
C VAL A 361 -7.57 11.15 -22.24
N ASP A 362 -8.73 11.82 -22.07
CA ASP A 362 -9.99 11.37 -22.66
C ASP A 362 -9.90 11.27 -24.20
N GLN A 363 -9.27 12.24 -24.85
CA GLN A 363 -9.08 12.21 -26.29
C GLN A 363 -8.10 11.10 -26.71
N ALA A 364 -6.92 11.03 -26.10
CA ALA A 364 -5.88 10.06 -26.44
C ALA A 364 -6.37 8.62 -26.31
N VAL A 365 -6.94 8.29 -25.14
CA VAL A 365 -7.46 6.95 -24.87
C VAL A 365 -8.66 6.62 -25.74
N GLY A 366 -9.58 7.58 -25.96
CA GLY A 366 -10.75 7.37 -26.80
C GLY A 366 -10.40 7.04 -28.24
N GLU A 367 -9.44 7.76 -28.83
CA GLU A 367 -8.95 7.51 -30.20
C GLU A 367 -8.28 6.13 -30.30
N ALA A 368 -7.34 5.83 -29.41
CA ALA A 368 -6.59 4.56 -29.46
C ALA A 368 -7.50 3.35 -29.22
N LEU A 369 -8.42 3.45 -28.28
CA LEU A 369 -9.37 2.37 -27.99
C LEU A 369 -10.35 2.14 -29.14
N ALA A 370 -10.85 3.21 -29.78
CA ALA A 370 -11.71 3.08 -30.95
C ALA A 370 -10.99 2.35 -32.09
N TYR A 371 -9.75 2.70 -32.36
CA TYR A 371 -8.89 2.03 -33.35
C TYR A 371 -8.75 0.53 -33.03
N TYR A 372 -8.40 0.22 -31.79
CA TYR A 372 -8.22 -1.17 -31.37
C TYR A 372 -9.49 -2.00 -31.54
N LEU A 373 -10.64 -1.47 -31.14
CA LEU A 373 -11.92 -2.17 -31.23
C LEU A 373 -12.34 -2.46 -32.68
N GLU A 374 -11.99 -1.56 -33.62
CA GLU A 374 -12.22 -1.77 -35.06
C GLU A 374 -11.28 -2.81 -35.67
N GLU A 375 -10.02 -2.81 -35.27
CA GLU A 375 -9.00 -3.75 -35.79
C GLU A 375 -9.14 -5.17 -35.19
N HIS A 376 -9.68 -5.28 -33.94
CA HIS A 376 -9.77 -6.54 -33.21
C HIS A 376 -11.22 -6.90 -32.83
N PRO A 377 -12.13 -7.11 -33.80
CA PRO A 377 -13.57 -7.28 -33.53
C PRO A 377 -13.92 -8.51 -32.68
N LYS A 378 -13.08 -9.55 -32.70
CA LYS A 378 -13.27 -10.73 -31.85
C LYS A 378 -13.03 -10.40 -30.39
N GLU A 379 -11.92 -9.74 -30.08
CA GLU A 379 -11.56 -9.31 -28.73
C GLU A 379 -12.51 -8.23 -28.22
N ALA A 380 -12.84 -7.26 -29.08
CA ALA A 380 -13.84 -6.25 -28.78
C ALA A 380 -15.19 -6.87 -28.36
N LYS A 381 -15.62 -7.92 -29.05
CA LYS A 381 -16.81 -8.67 -28.65
C LYS A 381 -16.66 -9.34 -27.30
N MET A 382 -15.52 -9.97 -27.02
CA MET A 382 -15.26 -10.61 -25.71
C MET A 382 -15.32 -9.57 -24.56
N VAL A 383 -14.74 -8.40 -24.76
CA VAL A 383 -14.81 -7.29 -23.79
C VAL A 383 -16.26 -6.83 -23.59
N VAL A 384 -17.03 -6.63 -24.66
CA VAL A 384 -18.45 -6.22 -24.56
C VAL A 384 -19.30 -7.29 -23.90
N ASP A 385 -19.10 -8.58 -24.22
CA ASP A 385 -19.80 -9.69 -23.57
C ASP A 385 -19.49 -9.73 -22.06
N LYS A 386 -18.25 -9.44 -21.66
CA LYS A 386 -17.85 -9.29 -20.23
C LYS A 386 -18.58 -8.14 -19.56
N VAL A 387 -18.67 -6.97 -20.20
CA VAL A 387 -19.40 -5.79 -19.69
C VAL A 387 -20.90 -6.11 -19.49
N ILE A 388 -21.52 -6.81 -20.45
CA ILE A 388 -22.92 -7.24 -20.33
C ILE A 388 -23.11 -8.21 -19.15
N LEU A 389 -22.17 -9.13 -18.96
CA LEU A 389 -22.17 -10.05 -17.82
C LEU A 389 -22.07 -9.30 -16.49
N ALA A 390 -21.17 -8.32 -16.40
CA ALA A 390 -21.00 -7.46 -15.23
C ALA A 390 -22.27 -6.67 -14.90
N ALA A 391 -22.90 -6.05 -15.91
CA ALA A 391 -24.16 -5.33 -15.75
C ALA A 391 -25.29 -6.25 -15.25
N THR A 392 -25.38 -7.45 -15.81
CA THR A 392 -26.38 -8.45 -15.42
C THR A 392 -26.16 -8.87 -13.94
N ALA A 393 -24.91 -9.11 -13.56
CA ALA A 393 -24.54 -9.46 -12.19
C ALA A 393 -24.85 -8.31 -11.20
N ARG A 394 -24.57 -7.07 -11.57
CA ARG A 394 -24.88 -5.88 -10.77
C ARG A 394 -26.39 -5.72 -10.54
N ILE A 395 -27.19 -5.86 -11.59
CA ILE A 395 -28.65 -5.79 -11.49
C ILE A 395 -29.20 -6.92 -10.59
N ALA A 396 -28.66 -8.13 -10.72
CA ALA A 396 -29.03 -9.26 -9.87
C ALA A 396 -28.68 -9.00 -8.39
N ALA A 397 -27.48 -8.46 -8.13
CA ALA A 397 -27.05 -8.09 -6.78
C ALA A 397 -27.95 -7.01 -6.15
N ARG A 398 -28.34 -6.01 -6.93
CA ARG A 398 -29.28 -4.98 -6.48
C ARG A 398 -30.64 -5.57 -6.10
N LYS A 399 -31.21 -6.44 -6.95
CA LYS A 399 -32.48 -7.11 -6.66
C LYS A 399 -32.39 -8.01 -5.43
N ALA A 400 -31.29 -8.74 -5.24
CA ALA A 400 -31.07 -9.56 -4.05
C ALA A 400 -31.06 -8.72 -2.78
N ARG A 401 -30.32 -7.61 -2.76
CA ARG A 401 -30.27 -6.63 -1.63
C ARG A 401 -31.65 -6.05 -1.30
N GLU A 402 -32.39 -5.60 -2.32
CA GLU A 402 -33.74 -5.07 -2.14
C GLU A 402 -34.70 -6.13 -1.56
N SER A 403 -34.55 -7.40 -1.98
CA SER A 403 -35.35 -8.51 -1.45
C SER A 403 -35.05 -8.78 0.04
N VAL A 404 -33.77 -8.73 0.44
CA VAL A 404 -33.36 -8.89 1.85
C VAL A 404 -33.88 -7.73 2.70
N GLN A 405 -33.76 -6.49 2.21
CA GLN A 405 -34.28 -5.30 2.90
C GLN A 405 -35.80 -5.32 3.06
N ARG A 406 -36.56 -5.84 2.07
CA ARG A 406 -38.00 -5.96 2.15
C ARG A 406 -38.48 -7.05 3.12
N LYS A 407 -37.66 -8.07 3.38
CA LYS A 407 -37.97 -9.13 4.37
C LYS A 407 -37.73 -8.71 5.81
N SER A 408 -37.05 -7.60 6.05
CA SER A 408 -36.68 -7.09 7.39
C SER A 408 -37.61 -6.06 8.06
N PRO A 409 -38.67 -5.49 7.47
CA PRO A 409 -39.45 -4.43 8.14
C PRO A 409 -40.28 -4.88 9.35
N MET A 410 -40.51 -6.20 9.53
CA MET A 410 -41.43 -6.71 10.58
C MET A 410 -40.74 -7.37 11.78
N SER A 411 -39.45 -7.63 11.74
CA SER A 411 -38.69 -8.03 12.94
C SER A 411 -37.80 -6.85 13.37
N GLY A 412 -38.22 -6.17 14.41
CA GLY A 412 -37.49 -5.04 14.99
C GLY A 412 -36.03 -5.38 15.24
N CYS A 413 -35.14 -4.58 14.70
CA CYS A 413 -33.67 -4.72 14.62
C CYS A 413 -33.20 -5.78 13.62
N GLY A 414 -32.81 -5.34 12.43
CA GLY A 414 -32.12 -6.15 11.39
C GLY A 414 -30.69 -6.56 11.76
N MET A 415 -30.50 -7.07 12.97
CA MET A 415 -29.20 -7.54 13.47
C MET A 415 -29.10 -9.05 13.31
N PRO A 416 -27.89 -9.58 12.98
CA PRO A 416 -27.68 -11.01 12.92
C PRO A 416 -28.06 -11.69 14.24
N GLY A 417 -28.90 -12.72 14.21
CA GLY A 417 -29.36 -13.41 15.41
C GLY A 417 -28.24 -14.04 16.27
N LYS A 418 -27.04 -14.20 15.70
CA LYS A 418 -25.87 -14.70 16.40
C LYS A 418 -25.01 -13.60 17.04
N LEU A 419 -25.21 -12.34 16.70
CA LEU A 419 -24.45 -11.24 17.26
C LEU A 419 -24.78 -11.04 18.72
N ALA A 420 -23.79 -11.19 19.59
CA ALA A 420 -23.86 -10.73 20.97
C ALA A 420 -23.34 -9.29 21.03
N ASP A 421 -24.23 -8.33 20.89
CA ASP A 421 -23.93 -6.90 20.80
C ASP A 421 -23.45 -6.30 22.13
N CYS A 422 -22.83 -5.12 22.08
CA CYS A 422 -22.44 -4.32 23.24
C CYS A 422 -23.53 -3.27 23.57
N SER A 423 -23.45 -2.70 24.76
CA SER A 423 -24.45 -1.73 25.23
C SER A 423 -24.09 -0.28 24.96
N ASP A 424 -22.79 0.04 24.73
CA ASP A 424 -22.33 1.37 24.34
C ASP A 424 -22.79 1.66 22.91
N LYS A 425 -23.16 2.91 22.64
CA LYS A 425 -23.64 3.37 21.33
C LYS A 425 -22.63 4.22 20.59
N ASP A 426 -21.54 4.61 21.25
CA ASP A 426 -20.46 5.34 20.61
C ASP A 426 -19.51 4.36 19.90
N PRO A 427 -19.46 4.37 18.55
CA PRO A 427 -18.61 3.47 17.79
C PRO A 427 -17.12 3.57 18.14
N ALA A 428 -16.65 4.74 18.58
CA ALA A 428 -15.26 4.98 18.96
C ALA A 428 -14.82 4.13 20.17
N ASN A 429 -15.77 3.81 21.05
CA ASN A 429 -15.54 2.97 22.22
C ASN A 429 -15.77 1.48 21.94
N CYS A 430 -16.45 1.14 20.84
CA CYS A 430 -16.97 -0.19 20.59
C CYS A 430 -16.01 -1.05 19.75
N GLU A 431 -15.96 -2.35 20.09
CA GLU A 431 -15.13 -3.37 19.45
C GLU A 431 -15.99 -4.57 19.05
N LEU A 432 -15.81 -5.06 17.82
CA LEU A 432 -16.43 -6.29 17.34
C LEU A 432 -15.37 -7.37 17.16
N PHE A 433 -15.54 -8.50 17.81
CA PHE A 433 -14.73 -9.70 17.57
C PHE A 433 -15.44 -10.63 16.59
N LEU A 434 -14.78 -10.90 15.46
CA LEU A 434 -15.14 -11.95 14.52
C LEU A 434 -14.44 -13.24 14.98
N VAL A 435 -15.19 -14.19 15.54
CA VAL A 435 -14.63 -15.34 16.25
C VAL A 435 -14.87 -16.61 15.45
N GLU A 436 -13.83 -17.42 15.29
CA GLU A 436 -13.95 -18.72 14.65
C GLU A 436 -14.73 -19.72 15.51
N GLY A 437 -15.84 -20.21 14.96
CA GLY A 437 -16.64 -21.27 15.55
C GLY A 437 -17.51 -20.86 16.74
N ASP A 438 -18.50 -21.69 17.02
CA ASP A 438 -19.46 -21.46 18.12
C ASP A 438 -18.84 -21.74 19.50
N SER A 439 -17.82 -22.63 19.59
CA SER A 439 -17.15 -22.97 20.86
C SER A 439 -16.34 -21.80 21.40
N ALA A 440 -15.39 -21.28 20.62
CA ALA A 440 -14.62 -20.10 21.00
C ALA A 440 -15.52 -18.86 21.14
N GLY A 441 -16.56 -18.74 20.29
CA GLY A 441 -17.59 -17.73 20.41
C GLY A 441 -18.35 -17.78 21.74
N GLY A 442 -18.58 -18.96 22.30
CA GLY A 442 -19.18 -19.18 23.62
C GLY A 442 -18.31 -18.64 24.75
N SER A 443 -17.02 -19.04 24.78
CA SER A 443 -16.04 -18.55 25.74
C SER A 443 -15.84 -17.04 25.64
N ALA A 444 -15.76 -16.49 24.42
CA ALA A 444 -15.62 -15.06 24.18
C ALA A 444 -16.85 -14.26 24.68
N LYS A 445 -18.07 -14.77 24.46
CA LYS A 445 -19.30 -14.15 24.98
C LYS A 445 -19.33 -14.10 26.51
N GLN A 446 -18.79 -15.09 27.20
CA GLN A 446 -18.70 -15.12 28.65
C GLN A 446 -17.58 -14.23 29.19
N GLY A 447 -16.42 -14.20 28.53
CA GLY A 447 -15.24 -13.44 28.96
C GLY A 447 -15.31 -11.94 28.65
N ARG A 448 -16.11 -11.51 27.67
CA ARG A 448 -16.16 -10.12 27.20
C ARG A 448 -16.65 -9.10 28.22
N LYS A 449 -16.29 -7.86 28.04
CA LYS A 449 -16.96 -6.72 28.66
C LYS A 449 -18.14 -6.27 27.79
N ASN A 450 -19.33 -6.68 28.15
CA ASN A 450 -20.56 -6.41 27.38
C ASN A 450 -20.86 -4.91 27.18
N LYS A 451 -20.23 -4.02 27.93
CA LYS A 451 -20.37 -2.58 27.75
C LYS A 451 -19.92 -2.13 26.37
N PHE A 452 -18.74 -2.57 25.92
CA PHE A 452 -18.10 -2.07 24.69
C PHE A 452 -17.63 -3.16 23.72
N GLN A 453 -17.72 -4.44 24.07
CA GLN A 453 -17.29 -5.56 23.22
C GLN A 453 -18.50 -6.35 22.72
N ALA A 454 -18.55 -6.53 21.40
CA ALA A 454 -19.50 -7.37 20.69
C ALA A 454 -18.81 -8.61 20.13
N ILE A 455 -19.53 -9.74 20.04
CA ILE A 455 -19.02 -11.01 19.52
C ILE A 455 -19.92 -11.49 18.39
N LEU A 456 -19.34 -11.78 17.24
CA LEU A 456 -19.98 -12.44 16.12
C LEU A 456 -19.25 -13.76 15.82
N PRO A 457 -19.78 -14.92 16.22
CA PRO A 457 -19.22 -16.21 15.86
C PRO A 457 -19.49 -16.49 14.37
N LEU A 458 -18.46 -16.96 13.66
CA LEU A 458 -18.53 -17.37 12.26
C LEU A 458 -18.63 -18.90 12.18
N ARG A 459 -19.45 -19.42 11.27
CA ARG A 459 -19.59 -20.88 11.07
C ARG A 459 -18.55 -21.40 10.09
N GLY A 460 -17.32 -21.64 10.56
CA GLY A 460 -16.25 -22.19 9.73
C GLY A 460 -15.76 -21.23 8.66
N LYS A 461 -15.29 -21.77 7.56
CA LYS A 461 -14.70 -21.00 6.44
C LYS A 461 -15.79 -20.22 5.73
N ILE A 462 -15.64 -18.89 5.70
CA ILE A 462 -16.54 -18.03 4.93
C ILE A 462 -16.30 -18.17 3.42
N LEU A 463 -17.23 -17.67 2.62
CA LEU A 463 -17.12 -17.68 1.17
C LEU A 463 -15.84 -16.99 0.70
N ASN A 464 -15.07 -17.65 -0.17
CA ASN A 464 -13.95 -17.00 -0.86
C ASN A 464 -14.50 -16.04 -1.93
N VAL A 465 -14.49 -14.76 -1.62
CA VAL A 465 -15.05 -13.71 -2.48
C VAL A 465 -14.17 -13.36 -3.68
N GLU A 466 -12.92 -13.81 -3.72
CA GLU A 466 -12.05 -13.67 -4.88
C GLU A 466 -12.56 -14.47 -6.09
N LYS A 467 -13.20 -15.62 -5.83
CA LYS A 467 -13.67 -16.57 -6.84
C LYS A 467 -15.11 -16.37 -7.30
N VAL A 468 -15.82 -15.39 -6.78
CA VAL A 468 -17.24 -15.23 -7.06
C VAL A 468 -17.59 -13.82 -7.46
N MET A 469 -18.61 -13.70 -8.29
CA MET A 469 -19.17 -12.40 -8.62
C MET A 469 -19.77 -11.72 -7.39
N TRP A 470 -19.74 -10.41 -7.39
CA TRP A 470 -20.26 -9.53 -6.35
C TRP A 470 -21.65 -9.94 -5.78
N HIS A 471 -22.61 -10.28 -6.66
CA HIS A 471 -23.95 -10.66 -6.21
C HIS A 471 -23.98 -11.97 -5.40
N LYS A 472 -23.10 -12.93 -5.72
CA LYS A 472 -23.02 -14.20 -4.99
C LYS A 472 -22.44 -14.02 -3.59
N ALA A 473 -21.59 -13.03 -3.36
CA ALA A 473 -21.11 -12.73 -2.04
C ALA A 473 -22.27 -12.33 -1.09
N PHE A 474 -23.26 -11.59 -1.60
CA PHE A 474 -24.46 -11.22 -0.84
C PHE A 474 -25.52 -12.32 -0.71
N GLU A 475 -25.34 -13.45 -1.35
CA GLU A 475 -26.17 -14.66 -1.10
C GLU A 475 -25.64 -15.46 0.10
N SER A 476 -24.38 -15.20 0.53
CA SER A 476 -23.78 -15.84 1.70
C SER A 476 -24.30 -15.22 3.00
N ASP A 477 -24.90 -16.04 3.85
CA ASP A 477 -25.39 -15.62 5.16
C ASP A 477 -24.27 -15.06 6.05
N GLU A 478 -23.09 -15.69 6.03
CA GLU A 478 -21.96 -15.25 6.88
C GLU A 478 -21.40 -13.90 6.43
N VAL A 479 -21.28 -13.67 5.10
CA VAL A 479 -20.87 -12.36 4.55
C VAL A 479 -21.89 -11.29 4.92
N ASN A 480 -23.20 -11.58 4.75
CA ASN A 480 -24.26 -10.66 5.11
C ASN A 480 -24.28 -10.35 6.62
N ASN A 481 -24.05 -11.35 7.47
CA ASN A 481 -23.98 -11.18 8.92
C ASN A 481 -22.84 -10.23 9.32
N ILE A 482 -21.66 -10.35 8.68
CA ILE A 482 -20.52 -9.45 8.90
C ILE A 482 -20.91 -8.03 8.50
N ILE A 483 -21.37 -7.82 7.26
CA ILE A 483 -21.74 -6.50 6.71
C ILE A 483 -22.82 -5.82 7.59
N GLN A 484 -23.86 -6.55 7.99
CA GLN A 484 -24.92 -6.03 8.84
C GLN A 484 -24.42 -5.70 10.25
N ALA A 485 -23.58 -6.57 10.84
CA ALA A 485 -23.01 -6.34 12.17
C ALA A 485 -22.19 -5.06 12.22
N ILE A 486 -21.28 -4.86 11.23
CA ILE A 486 -20.40 -3.69 11.21
C ILE A 486 -21.10 -2.40 10.78
N GLY A 487 -22.27 -2.48 10.11
CA GLY A 487 -23.08 -1.33 9.71
C GLY A 487 -22.65 -0.66 8.40
N VAL A 488 -21.81 -1.31 7.60
CA VAL A 488 -21.39 -0.82 6.27
C VAL A 488 -22.57 -0.82 5.29
N ARG A 489 -22.62 0.18 4.43
CA ARG A 489 -23.62 0.32 3.36
C ARG A 489 -22.94 0.48 2.02
N PHE A 490 -23.57 -0.06 0.98
CA PHE A 490 -23.13 0.03 -0.42
C PHE A 490 -24.16 0.76 -1.28
N GLY A 491 -23.73 1.30 -2.43
CA GLY A 491 -24.61 1.91 -3.41
C GLY A 491 -25.06 3.32 -3.04
N LEU A 492 -24.34 4.00 -2.17
CA LEU A 492 -24.55 5.40 -1.81
C LEU A 492 -23.69 6.36 -2.65
N ASP A 493 -22.56 5.87 -3.18
CA ASP A 493 -21.73 6.64 -4.10
C ASP A 493 -22.34 6.58 -5.52
N PRO A 494 -22.58 7.73 -6.16
CA PRO A 494 -23.16 7.78 -7.52
C PRO A 494 -22.22 7.24 -8.60
N GLU A 495 -20.89 7.30 -8.37
CA GLU A 495 -19.86 6.91 -9.33
C GLU A 495 -19.42 5.46 -9.14
N ASP A 496 -19.61 4.91 -7.94
CA ASP A 496 -19.22 3.55 -7.60
C ASP A 496 -20.20 2.89 -6.63
N SER A 497 -21.11 2.09 -7.17
CA SER A 497 -22.11 1.37 -6.36
C SER A 497 -21.51 0.27 -5.47
N LYS A 498 -20.26 -0.10 -5.70
CA LYS A 498 -19.52 -1.11 -4.92
C LYS A 498 -18.77 -0.50 -3.74
N LYS A 499 -18.59 0.83 -3.71
CA LYS A 499 -17.89 1.52 -2.65
C LYS A 499 -18.59 1.38 -1.30
N ALA A 500 -17.81 1.03 -0.28
CA ALA A 500 -18.31 0.85 1.07
C ALA A 500 -18.40 2.20 1.80
N ASN A 501 -19.60 2.55 2.26
CA ASN A 501 -19.79 3.73 3.12
C ASN A 501 -19.60 3.33 4.58
N ILE A 502 -18.58 3.89 5.22
CA ILE A 502 -18.18 3.60 6.61
C ILE A 502 -18.65 4.66 7.63
N GLU A 503 -19.38 5.72 7.19
CA GLU A 503 -19.86 6.78 8.10
C GLU A 503 -20.74 6.27 9.26
N LYS A 504 -21.39 5.13 9.04
CA LYS A 504 -22.27 4.49 10.04
C LYS A 504 -21.67 3.21 10.60
N LEU A 505 -20.34 3.09 10.56
CA LEU A 505 -19.63 2.00 11.18
C LEU A 505 -20.00 1.93 12.68
N ARG A 506 -20.35 0.74 13.15
CA ARG A 506 -20.83 0.55 14.53
C ARG A 506 -19.72 0.27 15.53
N TYR A 507 -18.57 -0.15 15.03
CA TYR A 507 -17.39 -0.50 15.83
C TYR A 507 -16.15 0.06 15.16
N HIS A 508 -15.39 0.89 15.86
CA HIS A 508 -14.13 1.41 15.33
C HIS A 508 -12.96 0.43 15.45
N LYS A 509 -13.17 -0.72 16.11
CA LYS A 509 -12.24 -1.84 16.08
C LYS A 509 -12.99 -3.11 15.70
N ILE A 510 -12.63 -3.67 14.56
CA ILE A 510 -13.10 -4.97 14.07
C ILE A 510 -11.93 -5.92 14.20
N ILE A 511 -12.05 -6.91 15.07
CA ILE A 511 -10.92 -7.76 15.50
C ILE A 511 -11.19 -9.18 15.03
N MET A 512 -10.33 -9.67 14.14
CA MET A 512 -10.35 -11.07 13.73
C MET A 512 -9.69 -11.92 14.83
N MET A 513 -10.40 -12.92 15.33
CA MET A 513 -9.96 -13.82 16.37
C MET A 513 -10.16 -15.27 15.90
N ALA A 514 -9.10 -15.85 15.36
CA ALA A 514 -9.05 -17.18 14.79
C ALA A 514 -8.01 -18.05 15.53
N ASP A 515 -8.15 -19.35 15.42
CA ASP A 515 -7.26 -20.33 16.03
C ASP A 515 -5.82 -20.21 15.49
N ALA A 516 -4.83 -20.63 16.28
CA ALA A 516 -3.43 -20.58 15.90
C ALA A 516 -3.01 -21.81 15.08
N ASP A 517 -3.86 -22.27 14.19
CA ASP A 517 -3.63 -23.40 13.29
C ASP A 517 -3.78 -23.00 11.81
N VAL A 518 -3.62 -23.97 10.91
CA VAL A 518 -3.71 -23.73 9.45
C VAL A 518 -5.11 -23.36 9.00
N ASP A 519 -6.15 -23.85 9.67
CA ASP A 519 -7.54 -23.52 9.36
C ASP A 519 -7.89 -22.09 9.81
N GLY A 520 -7.48 -21.71 11.02
CA GLY A 520 -7.65 -20.35 11.51
C GLY A 520 -6.86 -19.32 10.70
N ALA A 521 -5.65 -19.66 10.23
CA ALA A 521 -4.90 -18.83 9.29
C ALA A 521 -5.66 -18.65 7.97
N HIS A 522 -6.27 -19.72 7.44
CA HIS A 522 -7.10 -19.65 6.24
C HIS A 522 -8.36 -18.80 6.44
N ILE A 523 -9.08 -18.96 7.55
CA ILE A 523 -10.26 -18.15 7.89
C ILE A 523 -9.88 -16.67 7.99
N GLY A 524 -8.77 -16.36 8.67
CA GLY A 524 -8.24 -15.00 8.73
C GLY A 524 -7.96 -14.42 7.33
N THR A 525 -7.38 -15.22 6.43
CA THR A 525 -7.11 -14.80 5.04
C THR A 525 -8.42 -14.58 4.27
N LEU A 526 -9.43 -15.44 4.42
CA LEU A 526 -10.74 -15.25 3.80
C LEU A 526 -11.43 -13.96 4.28
N ILE A 527 -11.35 -13.66 5.57
CA ILE A 527 -11.90 -12.41 6.14
C ILE A 527 -11.13 -11.22 5.58
N MET A 528 -9.79 -11.26 5.55
CA MET A 528 -8.98 -10.19 4.97
C MET A 528 -9.31 -9.99 3.48
N THR A 529 -9.52 -11.07 2.71
CA THR A 529 -9.94 -11.01 1.31
C THR A 529 -11.29 -10.30 1.16
N LEU A 530 -12.26 -10.60 2.04
CA LEU A 530 -13.56 -9.93 2.06
C LEU A 530 -13.42 -8.43 2.29
N PHE A 531 -12.65 -8.03 3.30
CA PHE A 531 -12.44 -6.61 3.59
C PHE A 531 -11.65 -5.92 2.49
N TYR A 532 -10.60 -6.53 1.98
CA TYR A 532 -9.79 -5.95 0.92
C TYR A 532 -10.57 -5.74 -0.39
N ARG A 533 -11.39 -6.72 -0.80
CA ARG A 533 -12.12 -6.65 -2.08
C ARG A 533 -13.41 -5.83 -2.01
N TYR A 534 -14.08 -5.81 -0.87
CA TYR A 534 -15.42 -5.21 -0.78
C TYR A 534 -15.52 -4.05 0.18
N MET A 535 -14.59 -3.88 1.09
CA MET A 535 -14.61 -2.85 2.12
C MET A 535 -13.20 -2.32 2.42
N PRO A 536 -12.40 -1.95 1.38
CA PRO A 536 -11.04 -1.45 1.60
C PRO A 536 -11.03 -0.21 2.51
N GLU A 537 -12.09 0.61 2.49
CA GLU A 537 -12.24 1.79 3.32
C GLU A 537 -12.20 1.47 4.82
N VAL A 538 -12.60 0.26 5.23
CA VAL A 538 -12.50 -0.19 6.63
C VAL A 538 -11.03 -0.41 7.02
N ILE A 539 -10.21 -0.92 6.09
CA ILE A 539 -8.77 -1.12 6.32
C ILE A 539 -8.06 0.24 6.31
N GLU A 540 -8.34 1.07 5.32
CA GLU A 540 -7.77 2.42 5.14
C GLU A 540 -8.11 3.34 6.32
N GLY A 541 -9.33 3.23 6.84
CA GLY A 541 -9.76 3.92 8.06
C GLY A 541 -9.13 3.38 9.35
N GLY A 542 -8.30 2.33 9.26
CA GLY A 542 -7.58 1.77 10.41
C GLY A 542 -8.44 0.97 11.38
N HIS A 543 -9.59 0.43 10.92
CA HIS A 543 -10.57 -0.22 11.77
C HIS A 543 -10.41 -1.74 11.86
N LEU A 544 -9.58 -2.38 11.02
CA LEU A 544 -9.41 -3.83 10.99
C LEU A 544 -8.15 -4.27 11.75
N TYR A 545 -8.32 -5.26 12.64
CA TYR A 545 -7.24 -5.78 13.49
C TYR A 545 -7.24 -7.31 13.50
N LYS A 546 -6.07 -7.90 13.75
CA LYS A 546 -5.89 -9.32 14.07
C LYS A 546 -5.50 -9.46 15.54
N ALA A 547 -6.22 -10.27 16.30
CA ALA A 547 -5.83 -10.64 17.64
C ALA A 547 -4.64 -11.61 17.60
N MET A 548 -3.72 -11.43 18.53
CA MET A 548 -2.52 -12.27 18.70
C MET A 548 -2.62 -12.98 20.06
N PRO A 549 -3.30 -14.14 20.14
CA PRO A 549 -3.35 -14.92 21.37
C PRO A 549 -1.97 -15.54 21.67
N PRO A 550 -1.66 -15.88 22.93
CA PRO A 550 -0.45 -16.58 23.28
C PRO A 550 -0.49 -18.03 22.75
N LEU A 551 0.67 -18.55 22.36
CA LEU A 551 0.82 -19.94 21.93
C LEU A 551 1.01 -20.90 23.10
N TYR A 552 1.58 -20.43 24.22
CA TYR A 552 1.92 -21.27 25.38
C TYR A 552 1.49 -20.60 26.70
N LEU A 553 1.12 -21.46 27.66
CA LEU A 553 1.12 -21.14 29.07
C LEU A 553 2.24 -21.94 29.76
N CYS A 554 3.28 -21.26 30.18
CA CYS A 554 4.40 -21.84 30.91
C CYS A 554 4.20 -21.66 32.42
N SER A 555 4.40 -22.71 33.23
CA SER A 555 4.27 -22.59 34.67
C SER A 555 5.27 -23.45 35.43
N LYS A 556 5.83 -22.87 36.54
CA LYS A 556 6.66 -23.59 37.52
C LYS A 556 6.24 -23.18 38.93
N GLY A 557 5.66 -24.10 39.66
CA GLY A 557 5.11 -23.84 41.00
C GLY A 557 3.97 -22.79 40.95
N LYS A 558 4.18 -21.63 41.56
CA LYS A 558 3.21 -20.53 41.59
C LYS A 558 3.39 -19.52 40.44
N VAL A 559 4.51 -19.61 39.73
CA VAL A 559 4.79 -18.66 38.62
C VAL A 559 4.12 -19.17 37.36
N LYS A 560 3.35 -18.31 36.70
CA LYS A 560 2.71 -18.56 35.40
C LYS A 560 3.00 -17.41 34.47
N LYS A 561 3.32 -17.73 33.21
CA LYS A 561 3.56 -16.75 32.17
C LYS A 561 2.94 -17.23 30.86
N TYR A 562 2.20 -16.37 30.19
CA TYR A 562 1.77 -16.57 28.81
C TYR A 562 2.92 -16.17 27.88
N CYS A 563 3.26 -17.06 26.93
CA CYS A 563 4.30 -16.84 25.94
C CYS A 563 3.68 -16.83 24.55
N TYR A 564 4.03 -15.80 23.78
CA TYR A 564 3.43 -15.54 22.47
C TYR A 564 4.20 -16.19 21.33
N ASP A 565 5.46 -16.54 21.56
CA ASP A 565 6.31 -17.26 20.61
C ASP A 565 7.26 -18.25 21.32
N ASP A 566 8.02 -19.00 20.52
CA ASP A 566 9.00 -19.97 21.04
C ASP A 566 10.14 -19.29 21.80
N LYS A 567 10.53 -18.07 21.39
CA LYS A 567 11.61 -17.32 22.05
C LYS A 567 11.23 -16.95 23.49
N GLU A 568 10.00 -16.52 23.71
CA GLU A 568 9.50 -16.23 25.06
C GLU A 568 9.37 -17.48 25.90
N LYS A 569 8.93 -18.61 25.31
CA LYS A 569 8.89 -19.92 25.97
C LYS A 569 10.29 -20.34 26.39
N ASP A 570 11.25 -20.31 25.47
CA ASP A 570 12.63 -20.73 25.73
C ASP A 570 13.31 -19.82 26.78
N ALA A 571 13.05 -18.50 26.72
CA ALA A 571 13.51 -17.57 27.73
C ALA A 571 12.97 -17.93 29.14
N PHE A 572 11.67 -18.28 29.23
CA PHE A 572 11.08 -18.72 30.49
C PHE A 572 11.70 -20.03 30.99
N VAL A 573 11.93 -21.02 30.11
CA VAL A 573 12.59 -22.29 30.45
C VAL A 573 14.02 -22.04 30.92
N GLN A 574 14.74 -21.13 30.28
CA GLN A 574 16.09 -20.77 30.67
C GLN A 574 16.13 -20.10 32.05
N GLU A 575 15.22 -19.12 32.27
CA GLU A 575 15.17 -18.34 33.52
C GLU A 575 14.79 -19.22 34.75
N TYR A 576 13.79 -20.07 34.58
CA TYR A 576 13.20 -20.80 35.71
C TYR A 576 13.71 -22.23 35.86
N ALA A 577 14.28 -22.84 34.82
CA ALA A 577 14.71 -24.23 34.83
C ALA A 577 16.11 -24.48 34.24
N GLY A 578 16.90 -23.39 33.97
CA GLY A 578 18.25 -23.54 33.43
C GLY A 578 18.32 -24.29 32.11
N GLY A 579 17.25 -24.22 31.29
CA GLY A 579 17.13 -24.88 29.97
C GLY A 579 16.49 -26.28 30.03
N ASN A 580 16.05 -26.76 31.19
CA ASN A 580 15.40 -28.07 31.31
C ASN A 580 13.87 -27.96 31.17
N GLU A 581 13.34 -28.18 29.98
CA GLU A 581 11.89 -28.11 29.72
C GLU A 581 11.06 -29.08 30.58
N LYS A 582 11.62 -30.23 30.99
CA LYS A 582 10.89 -31.24 31.77
C LYS A 582 10.49 -30.75 33.17
N GLU A 583 11.10 -29.68 33.66
CA GLU A 583 10.77 -29.07 34.95
C GLU A 583 9.69 -27.98 34.86
N ILE A 584 9.29 -27.62 33.65
CA ILE A 584 8.26 -26.60 33.37
C ILE A 584 7.00 -27.31 32.87
N ASN A 585 5.86 -26.95 33.42
CA ASN A 585 4.60 -27.37 32.84
C ASN A 585 4.25 -26.39 31.70
N ILE A 586 4.37 -26.86 30.45
CA ILE A 586 4.11 -26.12 29.22
C ILE A 586 2.80 -26.63 28.64
N GLN A 587 1.78 -25.79 28.67
CA GLN A 587 0.50 -26.01 27.96
C GLN A 587 0.54 -25.26 26.65
N ARG A 588 0.46 -25.95 25.52
CA ARG A 588 0.33 -25.35 24.20
C ARG A 588 -1.14 -25.19 23.86
N TYR A 589 -1.53 -23.99 23.41
CA TYR A 589 -2.87 -23.71 22.90
C TYR A 589 -2.88 -23.89 21.38
N LYS A 590 -3.68 -24.84 20.88
CA LYS A 590 -3.90 -25.06 19.45
C LYS A 590 -5.09 -24.26 18.93
N GLY A 591 -6.06 -23.99 19.80
CA GLY A 591 -7.26 -23.22 19.47
C GLY A 591 -7.78 -22.40 20.65
N LEU A 592 -8.48 -21.33 20.32
CA LEU A 592 -9.12 -20.42 21.28
C LEU A 592 -10.20 -21.12 22.13
N GLY A 593 -10.79 -22.20 21.59
CA GLY A 593 -11.75 -23.04 22.30
C GLY A 593 -11.16 -23.81 23.50
N GLU A 594 -9.83 -23.92 23.57
CA GLU A 594 -9.11 -24.55 24.71
C GLU A 594 -8.95 -23.58 25.89
N MET A 595 -9.16 -22.27 25.66
CA MET A 595 -9.10 -21.25 26.71
C MET A 595 -10.45 -21.11 27.40
N ASN A 596 -10.43 -21.07 28.74
CA ASN A 596 -11.60 -20.67 29.48
C ASN A 596 -11.86 -19.15 29.33
N PRO A 597 -13.07 -18.65 29.71
CA PRO A 597 -13.40 -17.22 29.53
C PRO A 597 -12.45 -16.23 30.19
N GLU A 598 -11.89 -16.57 31.37
CA GLU A 598 -10.94 -15.72 32.09
C GLU A 598 -9.59 -15.65 31.36
N GLN A 599 -9.08 -16.81 30.90
CA GLN A 599 -7.84 -16.86 30.12
C GLN A 599 -7.96 -16.07 28.81
N LEU A 600 -9.08 -16.22 28.13
CA LEU A 600 -9.34 -15.50 26.87
C LEU A 600 -9.46 -13.99 27.10
N TRP A 601 -10.07 -13.58 28.21
CA TRP A 601 -10.09 -12.19 28.63
C TRP A 601 -8.69 -11.67 28.89
N ASP A 602 -7.94 -12.31 29.78
CA ASP A 602 -6.63 -11.83 30.25
C ASP A 602 -5.58 -11.73 29.13
N THR A 603 -5.66 -12.58 28.12
CA THR A 603 -4.62 -12.69 27.07
C THR A 603 -5.00 -12.00 25.76
N THR A 604 -6.29 -12.01 25.39
CA THR A 604 -6.71 -11.70 24.02
C THR A 604 -7.75 -10.59 23.93
N MET A 605 -8.60 -10.42 24.94
CA MET A 605 -9.71 -9.51 24.87
C MET A 605 -9.55 -8.25 25.72
N ASN A 606 -8.79 -8.28 26.80
CA ASN A 606 -8.57 -7.15 27.69
C ASN A 606 -7.72 -6.07 27.01
N PRO A 607 -8.22 -4.83 26.83
CA PRO A 607 -7.49 -3.75 26.19
C PRO A 607 -6.13 -3.42 26.82
N GLU A 608 -5.94 -3.71 28.11
CA GLU A 608 -4.70 -3.39 28.85
C GLU A 608 -3.58 -4.41 28.63
N THR A 609 -3.92 -5.67 28.32
CA THR A 609 -2.96 -6.79 28.29
C THR A 609 -2.82 -7.47 26.93
N ARG A 610 -3.84 -7.32 26.07
CA ARG A 610 -3.86 -7.99 24.75
C ARG A 610 -2.90 -7.37 23.75
N THR A 611 -2.46 -8.19 22.81
CA THR A 611 -1.71 -7.73 21.63
C THR A 611 -2.62 -7.79 20.39
N LEU A 612 -2.76 -6.66 19.70
CA LEU A 612 -3.47 -6.54 18.42
C LEU A 612 -2.52 -6.10 17.32
N LYS A 613 -2.61 -6.74 16.16
CA LYS A 613 -1.93 -6.29 14.95
C LYS A 613 -2.93 -5.61 14.02
N GLN A 614 -2.73 -4.32 13.77
CA GLN A 614 -3.56 -3.58 12.82
C GLN A 614 -3.28 -4.08 11.39
N VAL A 615 -4.34 -4.29 10.61
CA VAL A 615 -4.23 -4.63 9.20
C VAL A 615 -4.12 -3.32 8.41
N THR A 616 -3.09 -3.20 7.60
CA THR A 616 -2.84 -2.02 6.77
C THR A 616 -2.54 -2.46 5.34
N ILE A 617 -2.94 -1.65 4.36
CA ILE A 617 -2.53 -1.80 2.97
C ILE A 617 -1.29 -0.92 2.81
N ARG A 618 -0.12 -1.53 2.66
CA ARG A 618 1.15 -0.81 2.46
C ARG A 618 1.35 -0.46 1.00
N ASP A 619 1.11 -1.43 0.14
CA ASP A 619 1.18 -1.34 -1.30
C ASP A 619 -0.05 -2.03 -1.89
N ALA A 620 -0.85 -1.27 -2.65
CA ALA A 620 -2.10 -1.78 -3.21
C ALA A 620 -1.85 -2.80 -4.33
N GLN A 621 -0.75 -2.65 -5.09
CA GLN A 621 -0.40 -3.57 -6.18
C GLN A 621 0.06 -4.91 -5.62
N GLU A 622 0.96 -4.89 -4.63
CA GLU A 622 1.44 -6.10 -3.98
C GLU A 622 0.30 -6.84 -3.28
N ALA A 623 -0.58 -6.11 -2.58
CA ALA A 623 -1.75 -6.69 -1.91
C ALA A 623 -2.70 -7.34 -2.94
N ASP A 624 -3.01 -6.66 -4.04
CA ASP A 624 -3.86 -7.19 -5.10
C ASP A 624 -3.26 -8.46 -5.73
N TYR A 625 -1.97 -8.43 -6.05
CA TYR A 625 -1.24 -9.59 -6.57
C TYR A 625 -1.29 -10.78 -5.60
N ILE A 626 -1.00 -10.55 -4.31
CA ILE A 626 -0.99 -11.60 -3.29
C ILE A 626 -2.39 -12.20 -3.11
N PHE A 627 -3.44 -11.38 -2.99
CA PHE A 627 -4.80 -11.90 -2.86
C PHE A 627 -5.25 -12.65 -4.11
N SER A 628 -4.99 -12.16 -5.31
CA SER A 628 -5.33 -12.85 -6.55
C SER A 628 -4.58 -14.17 -6.69
N MET A 629 -3.30 -14.20 -6.35
CA MET A 629 -2.45 -15.39 -6.45
C MET A 629 -2.84 -16.44 -5.39
N LEU A 630 -3.02 -16.04 -4.12
CA LEU A 630 -3.34 -16.98 -3.03
C LEU A 630 -4.79 -17.47 -3.09
N MET A 631 -5.74 -16.58 -3.40
CA MET A 631 -7.18 -16.81 -3.26
C MET A 631 -7.89 -16.99 -4.61
N GLY A 632 -7.26 -16.67 -5.73
CA GLY A 632 -7.80 -16.80 -7.08
C GLY A 632 -7.96 -18.26 -7.56
N ASP A 633 -8.44 -18.44 -8.78
CA ASP A 633 -8.70 -19.76 -9.36
C ASP A 633 -7.44 -20.44 -9.90
N ASP A 634 -6.45 -19.67 -10.31
CA ASP A 634 -5.22 -20.20 -10.89
C ASP A 634 -4.35 -20.90 -9.83
N VAL A 635 -4.01 -22.16 -10.08
CA VAL A 635 -3.23 -23.01 -9.17
C VAL A 635 -1.73 -22.87 -9.42
N GLY A 636 -1.32 -22.58 -10.65
CA GLY A 636 0.09 -22.51 -11.05
C GLY A 636 0.89 -21.49 -10.25
N PRO A 637 0.52 -20.21 -10.26
CA PRO A 637 1.21 -19.14 -9.51
C PRO A 637 1.23 -19.41 -8.00
N ARG A 638 0.15 -19.96 -7.45
CA ARG A 638 0.08 -20.33 -6.02
C ARG A 638 1.07 -21.43 -5.65
N ARG A 639 1.18 -22.46 -6.50
CA ARG A 639 2.14 -23.54 -6.29
C ARG A 639 3.57 -23.01 -6.30
N GLU A 640 3.91 -22.20 -7.29
CA GLU A 640 5.24 -21.59 -7.42
C GLU A 640 5.58 -20.71 -6.22
N PHE A 641 4.63 -19.93 -5.74
CA PHE A 641 4.80 -19.12 -4.52
C PHE A 641 5.08 -19.99 -3.29
N ILE A 642 4.32 -21.07 -3.10
CA ILE A 642 4.50 -22.00 -1.98
C ILE A 642 5.88 -22.65 -2.06
N GLU A 643 6.29 -23.14 -3.24
CA GLU A 643 7.59 -23.76 -3.44
C GLU A 643 8.76 -22.81 -3.14
N LYS A 644 8.67 -21.56 -3.61
CA LYS A 644 9.68 -20.52 -3.34
C LYS A 644 9.79 -20.11 -1.87
N ASN A 645 8.69 -20.16 -1.13
CA ASN A 645 8.62 -19.69 0.25
C ASN A 645 8.54 -20.83 1.28
N ALA A 646 8.64 -22.09 0.85
CA ALA A 646 8.51 -23.26 1.74
C ALA A 646 9.53 -23.26 2.89
N THR A 647 10.73 -22.73 2.67
CA THR A 647 11.79 -22.62 3.68
C THR A 647 11.49 -21.63 4.81
N TYR A 648 10.58 -20.68 4.57
CA TYR A 648 10.17 -19.68 5.57
C TYR A 648 8.90 -20.08 6.32
N ALA A 649 8.27 -21.19 5.93
CA ALA A 649 7.05 -21.65 6.57
C ALA A 649 7.37 -22.39 7.88
N ASN A 650 6.92 -21.84 9.01
CA ASN A 650 6.84 -22.57 10.27
C ASN A 650 5.61 -23.50 10.19
N ILE A 651 5.82 -24.71 9.66
CA ILE A 651 4.77 -25.71 9.58
C ILE A 651 4.90 -26.60 10.82
N ASP A 652 3.83 -26.63 11.60
CA ASP A 652 3.63 -27.59 12.65
C ASP A 652 3.19 -28.90 11.99
N ALA A 653 4.14 -29.81 11.77
CA ALA A 653 3.87 -31.13 11.20
C ALA A 653 3.55 -32.15 12.30
#